data_53ad2182cb9466d14ae1b2640625720b
#
_entry.id   53ad2182cb9466d14ae1b2640625720b
#
_cell.length_a   1.000
_cell.length_b   1.000
_cell.length_c   1.000
_cell.angle_alpha   90.00
_cell.angle_beta   90.00
_cell.angle_gamma   90.00
#
_symmetry.space_group_name_H-M   'P 1'
#
loop_
_entity.id
_entity.type
_entity.pdbx_description
1 polymer ?
#
loop_
_entity_poly.entity_id
_entity_poly.type
_entity_poly.pdbx_seq_one_letter_code
_entity_poly.pdbx_strand_id
1 'polypeptide(L)'
;MKFVKYLLILAVCCVLLGAGSIFGLYKYIEPQLPDVATLKDVRLQIPMQVYSADGELIAQYGEKRRIPVTLQQIPPELVKAFIATEDSRFYEHHGVDPVGIFRAASVAMFSGHASQGASTITQQLARNFFLSPEKTLMRKIKEAFLAIRIEQLLNKDEILELYLNKIYLGYRAYGVGAAAQVYFGKPIDQLTLSEMAVIACLPKAPSTFNPLYSMDRATARRNVVLSRMLSEGYITQAQYDEARSEPIDASYHAPKIAFSAPYLSEMVRQEMVNRYGEQAYEDGYRVYTTITRKNQQAAQQAVRNNVLDYDMRHGYRGPASVLWKVGETPWETKKIVDSLKRQSGYGPLFPAVVTSANAQEAVALLANGDSVSLTMEGVRWARRFISDTQQGATPRKVNDVVQAGQQIWVRKVGDSWWLSQLPDVNSALVSINPQNGAIIALVGGFDFNQSKFNRATQALRQVGSNIKPFLYTAAMDKGLTLASMLNDVPISRWDAGAGSDWRPKNSPPQYAGPIRLRQGLGQSKNVVMVRAMRAMGVDYAAEYLQRFGFPAQNIVHTESLALGSASFTPLQVARGYSVMANGGFLVNPFFISKIENDQGGVLFEERPKIACPQCDLPVIYGDTPKSNVLENKDVEDVATSAEPQNGNVPPQPQLEQANQSLVAQSGAQEYAPHVINTPLAFLIKSALNSNIFGEPGWMGTGWRAGRDLQRHDIGGKTGTTNSSKDAWFSGYGPGVVTSVWIGFDDHRRDLGRTTASGAIKDQISGYEGGAKSAQPAWDSFMKSVLEGVPEEPLTPPPGIVTVNIDRSTGQLANGGNSRAEYFIEGTQPTQQAVREVGTTLTDGGGETHELF
;
A
#
# COMPACT_ATOMS: atom_id res chain seq x y z
N MET A 1 -79.63 28.57 24.40
CA MET A 1 -79.33 28.67 22.96
C MET A 1 -78.32 29.78 22.61
N LYS A 2 -78.49 31.03 23.08
CA LYS A 2 -77.57 32.15 22.78
C LYS A 2 -76.09 31.86 23.21
N PHE A 3 -75.82 31.31 24.42
CA PHE A 3 -74.52 31.00 24.94
C PHE A 3 -73.78 29.95 24.12
N VAL A 4 -74.42 28.86 23.66
CA VAL A 4 -73.84 27.83 22.81
C VAL A 4 -73.48 28.39 21.45
N LYS A 5 -74.26 29.33 20.89
CA LYS A 5 -73.97 30.01 19.63
C LYS A 5 -72.72 30.89 19.70
N TYR A 6 -72.50 31.63 20.81
CA TYR A 6 -71.29 32.43 21.04
C TYR A 6 -70.08 31.58 21.27
N LEU A 7 -70.20 30.46 21.97
CA LEU A 7 -69.17 29.52 22.20
C LEU A 7 -68.69 28.83 20.87
N LEU A 8 -69.66 28.49 20.00
CA LEU A 8 -69.38 27.98 18.67
C LEU A 8 -68.71 29.03 17.76
N ILE A 9 -69.16 30.30 17.81
CA ILE A 9 -68.54 31.39 17.04
C ILE A 9 -67.11 31.63 17.56
N LEU A 10 -66.86 31.64 18.87
CA LEU A 10 -65.54 31.76 19.46
C LEU A 10 -64.63 30.60 19.01
N ALA A 11 -65.14 29.38 19.06
CA ALA A 11 -64.40 28.21 18.58
C ALA A 11 -64.04 28.33 17.09
N VAL A 12 -64.93 28.75 16.23
CA VAL A 12 -64.64 28.98 14.81
C VAL A 12 -63.62 30.11 14.60
N CYS A 13 -63.76 31.22 15.35
CA CYS A 13 -62.78 32.31 15.28
C CYS A 13 -61.38 31.85 15.74
N CYS A 14 -61.28 31.07 16.81
CA CYS A 14 -60.03 30.49 17.26
C CYS A 14 -59.41 29.55 16.21
N VAL A 15 -60.22 28.73 15.54
CA VAL A 15 -59.74 27.85 14.45
C VAL A 15 -59.24 28.67 13.29
N LEU A 16 -59.99 29.71 12.84
CA LEU A 16 -59.57 30.58 11.74
C LEU A 16 -58.30 31.40 12.09
N LEU A 17 -58.17 31.90 13.28
CA LEU A 17 -56.96 32.57 13.77
C LEU A 17 -55.76 31.61 13.82
N GLY A 18 -55.97 30.39 14.32
CA GLY A 18 -54.97 29.35 14.32
C GLY A 18 -54.53 28.98 12.89
N ALA A 19 -55.48 28.75 11.96
CA ALA A 19 -55.15 28.45 10.58
C ALA A 19 -54.42 29.60 9.86
N GLY A 20 -54.86 30.86 10.09
CA GLY A 20 -54.19 32.04 9.56
C GLY A 20 -52.76 32.22 10.12
N SER A 21 -52.56 31.93 11.43
CA SER A 21 -51.22 31.98 12.05
C SER A 21 -50.29 30.91 11.47
N ILE A 22 -50.79 29.69 11.27
CA ILE A 22 -50.01 28.59 10.65
C ILE A 22 -49.69 28.95 9.20
N PHE A 23 -50.63 29.49 8.45
CA PHE A 23 -50.38 29.90 7.05
C PHE A 23 -49.38 31.05 6.94
N GLY A 24 -49.48 32.05 7.81
CA GLY A 24 -48.49 33.14 7.86
C GLY A 24 -47.09 32.64 8.24
N LEU A 25 -47.01 31.73 9.22
CA LEU A 25 -45.75 31.10 9.60
C LEU A 25 -45.18 30.24 8.46
N TYR A 26 -46.01 29.52 7.75
CA TYR A 26 -45.58 28.75 6.57
C TYR A 26 -44.99 29.68 5.49
N LYS A 27 -45.66 30.77 5.15
CA LYS A 27 -45.16 31.75 4.16
C LYS A 27 -43.86 32.41 4.57
N TYR A 28 -43.65 32.64 5.87
CA TYR A 28 -42.40 33.15 6.40
C TYR A 28 -41.24 32.15 6.31
N ILE A 29 -41.52 30.87 6.51
CA ILE A 29 -40.49 29.82 6.55
C ILE A 29 -40.24 29.24 5.15
N GLU A 30 -41.23 29.25 4.26
CA GLU A 30 -41.19 28.64 2.93
C GLU A 30 -39.93 28.97 2.10
N PRO A 31 -39.44 30.23 2.04
CA PRO A 31 -38.19 30.59 1.34
C PRO A 31 -36.92 30.03 1.98
N GLN A 32 -37.01 29.57 3.24
CA GLN A 32 -35.89 29.02 4.00
C GLN A 32 -35.85 27.48 4.00
N LEU A 33 -36.86 26.85 3.39
CA LEU A 33 -36.91 25.40 3.29
C LEU A 33 -36.09 24.92 2.09
N PRO A 34 -35.24 23.92 2.29
CA PRO A 34 -34.51 23.28 1.20
C PRO A 34 -35.49 22.60 0.21
N ASP A 35 -35.01 22.43 -1.02
CA ASP A 35 -35.75 21.70 -2.05
C ASP A 35 -35.81 20.22 -1.74
N VAL A 36 -37.00 19.68 -1.55
CA VAL A 36 -37.22 18.25 -1.27
C VAL A 36 -37.15 17.38 -2.54
N ALA A 37 -37.15 17.97 -3.74
CA ALA A 37 -37.06 17.24 -5.00
C ALA A 37 -35.75 16.46 -5.10
N THR A 38 -34.70 16.95 -4.43
CA THR A 38 -33.39 16.27 -4.32
C THR A 38 -33.46 14.88 -3.67
N LEU A 39 -34.57 14.54 -2.98
CA LEU A 39 -34.78 13.19 -2.42
C LEU A 39 -35.05 12.12 -3.48
N LYS A 40 -35.49 12.48 -4.70
CA LYS A 40 -35.68 11.51 -5.79
C LYS A 40 -34.38 11.01 -6.38
N ASP A 41 -33.33 11.84 -6.33
CA ASP A 41 -32.02 11.55 -6.91
C ASP A 41 -30.93 11.38 -5.83
N VAL A 42 -31.35 11.05 -4.59
CA VAL A 42 -30.39 10.87 -3.49
C VAL A 42 -29.47 9.67 -3.75
N ARG A 43 -28.21 9.96 -4.03
CA ARG A 43 -27.13 8.98 -3.93
C ARG A 43 -26.71 8.85 -2.47
N LEU A 44 -26.89 7.66 -1.91
CA LEU A 44 -26.43 7.37 -0.56
C LEU A 44 -24.90 7.25 -0.57
N GLN A 45 -24.24 7.95 0.34
CA GLN A 45 -22.77 7.89 0.45
C GLN A 45 -22.33 6.47 0.79
N ILE A 46 -21.65 5.82 -0.14
CA ILE A 46 -21.09 4.47 -0.02
C ILE A 46 -19.58 4.60 -0.01
N PRO A 47 -18.85 3.96 0.92
CA PRO A 47 -17.39 4.05 0.97
C PRO A 47 -16.75 3.38 -0.24
N MET A 48 -15.64 3.96 -0.74
CA MET A 48 -14.80 3.34 -1.75
C MET A 48 -14.20 2.03 -1.23
N GLN A 49 -14.21 1.00 -2.04
CA GLN A 49 -13.65 -0.32 -1.77
C GLN A 49 -12.47 -0.59 -2.71
N VAL A 50 -11.36 -1.05 -2.17
CA VAL A 50 -10.17 -1.40 -2.95
C VAL A 50 -9.95 -2.90 -2.88
N TYR A 51 -9.85 -3.51 -4.05
CA TYR A 51 -9.70 -4.95 -4.21
C TYR A 51 -8.35 -5.31 -4.83
N SER A 52 -7.82 -6.46 -4.48
CA SER A 52 -6.71 -7.09 -5.17
C SER A 52 -7.15 -7.69 -6.51
N ALA A 53 -6.21 -8.12 -7.35
CA ALA A 53 -6.48 -8.77 -8.63
C ALA A 53 -7.23 -10.11 -8.48
N ASP A 54 -7.04 -10.79 -7.35
CA ASP A 54 -7.76 -12.02 -6.95
C ASP A 54 -9.10 -11.75 -6.25
N GLY A 55 -9.61 -10.49 -6.30
CA GLY A 55 -10.95 -10.11 -5.87
C GLY A 55 -11.12 -9.96 -4.35
N GLU A 56 -10.03 -9.89 -3.59
CA GLU A 56 -10.08 -9.76 -2.14
C GLU A 56 -10.06 -8.29 -1.69
N LEU A 57 -10.89 -7.95 -0.71
CA LEU A 57 -10.94 -6.59 -0.15
C LEU A 57 -9.65 -6.29 0.64
N ILE A 58 -8.90 -5.26 0.22
CA ILE A 58 -7.63 -4.85 0.83
C ILE A 58 -7.70 -3.51 1.59
N ALA A 59 -8.65 -2.63 1.23
CA ALA A 59 -8.90 -1.38 1.93
C ALA A 59 -10.32 -0.87 1.69
N GLN A 60 -10.79 -0.02 2.60
CA GLN A 60 -12.05 0.72 2.46
C GLN A 60 -11.84 2.16 2.94
N TYR A 61 -12.28 3.13 2.16
CA TYR A 61 -12.15 4.56 2.44
C TYR A 61 -13.51 5.25 2.43
N GLY A 62 -13.82 6.00 3.47
CA GLY A 62 -15.06 6.71 3.70
C GLY A 62 -15.44 6.69 5.18
N GLU A 63 -16.05 7.77 5.67
CA GLU A 63 -16.42 7.88 7.09
C GLU A 63 -17.64 7.05 7.46
N LYS A 64 -18.61 6.93 6.51
CA LYS A 64 -19.90 6.33 6.75
C LYS A 64 -19.93 4.92 6.19
N ARG A 65 -20.21 3.96 7.07
CA ARG A 65 -20.48 2.58 6.62
C ARG A 65 -21.94 2.49 6.21
N ARG A 66 -22.19 2.21 4.95
CA ARG A 66 -23.53 2.05 4.42
C ARG A 66 -23.57 0.86 3.47
N ILE A 67 -24.60 0.04 3.64
CA ILE A 67 -24.96 -1.07 2.75
C ILE A 67 -26.40 -0.79 2.37
N PRO A 68 -26.64 -0.13 1.23
CA PRO A 68 -28.00 0.15 0.76
C PRO A 68 -28.77 -1.14 0.55
N VAL A 69 -30.03 -1.14 0.96
CA VAL A 69 -30.96 -2.26 0.79
C VAL A 69 -32.30 -1.71 0.29
N THR A 70 -32.92 -2.36 -0.66
CA THR A 70 -34.30 -2.03 -1.09
C THR A 70 -35.29 -2.48 -0.03
N LEU A 71 -36.46 -1.88 0.02
CA LEU A 71 -37.49 -2.25 1.00
C LEU A 71 -37.87 -3.74 0.92
N GLN A 72 -37.81 -4.33 -0.28
CA GLN A 72 -38.08 -5.75 -0.53
C GLN A 72 -36.97 -6.68 0.05
N GLN A 73 -35.77 -6.18 0.19
CA GLN A 73 -34.63 -6.94 0.77
C GLN A 73 -34.63 -6.89 2.32
N ILE A 74 -35.40 -5.95 2.90
CA ILE A 74 -35.51 -5.81 4.36
C ILE A 74 -36.56 -6.78 4.89
N PRO A 75 -36.22 -7.65 5.89
CA PRO A 75 -37.22 -8.51 6.50
C PRO A 75 -38.45 -7.74 6.99
N PRO A 76 -39.68 -8.20 6.71
CA PRO A 76 -40.90 -7.51 7.11
C PRO A 76 -41.00 -7.27 8.63
N GLU A 77 -40.46 -8.18 9.44
CA GLU A 77 -40.41 -8.09 10.90
C GLU A 77 -39.52 -6.91 11.36
N LEU A 78 -38.41 -6.63 10.67
CA LEU A 78 -37.55 -5.48 10.95
C LEU A 78 -38.28 -4.17 10.62
N VAL A 79 -38.94 -4.10 9.47
CA VAL A 79 -39.77 -2.95 9.09
C VAL A 79 -40.84 -2.69 10.15
N LYS A 80 -41.59 -3.72 10.58
CA LYS A 80 -42.62 -3.65 11.61
C LYS A 80 -42.03 -3.23 12.98
N ALA A 81 -40.80 -3.67 13.32
CA ALA A 81 -40.11 -3.26 14.55
C ALA A 81 -39.85 -1.74 14.60
N PHE A 82 -39.41 -1.15 13.47
CA PHE A 82 -39.23 0.29 13.35
C PHE A 82 -40.56 1.04 13.42
N ILE A 83 -41.56 0.60 12.68
CA ILE A 83 -42.91 1.22 12.70
C ILE A 83 -43.50 1.17 14.11
N ALA A 84 -43.54 0.02 14.77
CA ALA A 84 -44.06 -0.13 16.13
C ALA A 84 -43.33 0.77 17.16
N THR A 85 -42.03 1.02 16.93
CA THR A 85 -41.20 1.74 17.88
C THR A 85 -41.18 3.24 17.67
N GLU A 86 -41.04 3.67 16.42
CA GLU A 86 -40.80 5.06 16.07
C GLU A 86 -42.09 5.77 15.63
N ASP A 87 -43.04 5.08 14.94
CA ASP A 87 -44.22 5.70 14.35
C ASP A 87 -45.31 4.65 14.04
N SER A 88 -46.02 4.16 15.05
CA SER A 88 -47.00 3.06 14.90
C SER A 88 -48.15 3.37 13.93
N ARG A 89 -48.38 4.65 13.64
CA ARG A 89 -49.41 5.12 12.71
C ARG A 89 -48.86 5.64 11.38
N PHE A 90 -47.64 5.23 11.01
CA PHE A 90 -46.92 5.74 9.85
C PHE A 90 -47.74 5.75 8.56
N TYR A 91 -48.50 4.71 8.31
CA TYR A 91 -49.34 4.60 7.09
C TYR A 91 -50.67 5.38 7.16
N GLU A 92 -51.04 5.94 8.34
CA GLU A 92 -52.35 6.61 8.53
C GLU A 92 -52.26 8.13 8.42
N HIS A 93 -51.13 8.75 8.73
CA HIS A 93 -50.95 10.19 8.69
C HIS A 93 -50.18 10.66 7.44
N HIS A 94 -50.18 12.01 7.20
CA HIS A 94 -49.49 12.66 6.08
C HIS A 94 -48.31 13.55 6.58
N GLY A 95 -47.22 12.95 6.98
CA GLY A 95 -45.99 13.62 7.42
C GLY A 95 -45.94 14.02 8.90
N VAL A 96 -47.06 14.45 9.45
CA VAL A 96 -47.23 14.80 10.86
C VAL A 96 -48.38 13.98 11.43
N ASP A 97 -48.26 13.46 12.65
CA ASP A 97 -49.30 12.73 13.36
C ASP A 97 -49.97 13.61 14.41
N PRO A 98 -51.15 14.27 14.14
CA PRO A 98 -51.84 15.12 15.09
C PRO A 98 -52.33 14.36 16.34
N VAL A 99 -52.76 13.10 16.17
CA VAL A 99 -53.24 12.24 17.26
C VAL A 99 -52.10 11.87 18.20
N GLY A 100 -50.93 11.54 17.62
CA GLY A 100 -49.69 11.27 18.38
C GLY A 100 -49.19 12.49 19.14
N ILE A 101 -49.32 13.71 18.55
CA ILE A 101 -48.96 14.97 19.22
C ILE A 101 -49.92 15.21 20.39
N PHE A 102 -51.22 15.04 20.19
CA PHE A 102 -52.24 15.24 21.26
C PHE A 102 -52.01 14.23 22.40
N ARG A 103 -51.77 12.96 22.07
CA ARG A 103 -51.48 11.92 23.05
C ARG A 103 -50.20 12.26 23.88
N ALA A 104 -49.14 12.68 23.21
CA ALA A 104 -47.85 13.03 23.87
C ALA A 104 -48.03 14.29 24.75
N ALA A 105 -48.82 15.29 24.32
CA ALA A 105 -49.13 16.48 25.11
C ALA A 105 -49.95 16.13 26.34
N SER A 106 -50.97 15.26 26.22
CA SER A 106 -51.77 14.77 27.33
C SER A 106 -50.92 14.05 28.39
N VAL A 107 -50.08 13.12 27.94
CA VAL A 107 -49.18 12.38 28.85
C VAL A 107 -48.21 13.35 29.56
N ALA A 108 -47.64 14.33 28.85
CA ALA A 108 -46.75 15.34 29.45
C ALA A 108 -47.49 16.20 30.48
N MET A 109 -48.77 16.56 30.24
CA MET A 109 -49.60 17.34 31.16
C MET A 109 -49.94 16.57 32.44
N PHE A 110 -50.23 15.26 32.34
CA PHE A 110 -50.62 14.44 33.49
C PHE A 110 -49.44 13.84 34.24
N SER A 111 -48.28 13.56 33.60
CA SER A 111 -47.09 12.92 34.24
C SER A 111 -46.02 13.91 34.66
N GLY A 112 -46.13 15.18 34.27
CA GLY A 112 -45.12 16.23 34.55
C GLY A 112 -43.81 16.03 33.76
N HIS A 113 -43.72 14.99 32.94
CA HIS A 113 -42.51 14.67 32.16
C HIS A 113 -42.87 14.33 30.71
N ALA A 114 -42.14 14.88 29.76
CA ALA A 114 -42.25 14.55 28.33
C ALA A 114 -41.61 13.16 28.04
N SER A 115 -42.31 12.07 28.39
CA SER A 115 -41.81 10.69 28.30
C SER A 115 -42.04 10.04 26.94
N GLN A 116 -42.95 10.57 26.10
CA GLN A 116 -43.26 10.04 24.77
C GLN A 116 -42.82 10.99 23.63
N GLY A 117 -42.09 10.45 22.63
CA GLY A 117 -41.80 11.18 21.41
C GLY A 117 -43.02 11.21 20.47
N ALA A 118 -43.27 12.37 19.84
CA ALA A 118 -44.33 12.57 18.86
C ALA A 118 -43.82 12.90 17.45
N SER A 119 -42.54 12.56 17.18
CA SER A 119 -41.96 12.79 15.86
C SER A 119 -42.19 11.58 14.97
N THR A 120 -42.70 11.81 13.78
CA THR A 120 -42.92 10.77 12.77
C THR A 120 -41.62 10.34 12.06
N ILE A 121 -41.63 9.18 11.39
CA ILE A 121 -40.52 8.70 10.55
C ILE A 121 -40.21 9.75 9.48
N THR A 122 -41.20 10.35 8.84
CA THR A 122 -41.03 11.39 7.81
C THR A 122 -40.37 12.65 8.39
N GLN A 123 -40.71 13.07 9.61
CA GLN A 123 -40.03 14.18 10.29
C GLN A 123 -38.58 13.84 10.63
N GLN A 124 -38.30 12.60 11.02
CA GLN A 124 -36.92 12.16 11.26
C GLN A 124 -36.12 12.10 9.95
N LEU A 125 -36.74 11.68 8.84
CA LEU A 125 -36.11 11.72 7.52
C LEU A 125 -35.78 13.16 7.12
N ALA A 126 -36.75 14.09 7.23
CA ALA A 126 -36.55 15.51 6.95
C ALA A 126 -35.36 16.09 7.75
N ARG A 127 -35.30 15.79 9.04
CA ARG A 127 -34.21 16.20 9.90
C ARG A 127 -32.86 15.64 9.42
N ASN A 128 -32.80 14.36 9.09
CA ASN A 128 -31.54 13.66 8.75
C ASN A 128 -30.97 14.06 7.37
N PHE A 129 -31.80 14.62 6.49
CA PHE A 129 -31.36 15.08 5.16
C PHE A 129 -31.10 16.57 5.09
N PHE A 130 -31.93 17.40 5.75
CA PHE A 130 -32.00 18.83 5.46
C PHE A 130 -31.66 19.75 6.62
N LEU A 131 -31.60 19.25 7.86
CA LEU A 131 -31.55 20.13 9.01
C LEU A 131 -30.30 19.86 9.89
N SER A 132 -29.84 20.93 10.56
CA SER A 132 -28.72 20.83 11.51
C SER A 132 -29.12 20.07 12.79
N PRO A 133 -28.17 19.51 13.56
CA PRO A 133 -28.44 18.77 14.79
C PRO A 133 -28.95 19.65 15.95
N GLU A 134 -29.03 20.97 15.81
CA GLU A 134 -29.46 21.90 16.85
C GLU A 134 -30.90 21.64 17.32
N LYS A 135 -31.13 21.70 18.62
CA LYS A 135 -32.45 21.44 19.24
C LYS A 135 -33.21 22.75 19.45
N THR A 136 -33.79 23.34 18.39
CA THR A 136 -34.57 24.57 18.46
C THR A 136 -36.04 24.33 18.09
N LEU A 137 -36.96 25.17 18.60
CA LEU A 137 -38.38 25.10 18.21
C LEU A 137 -38.56 25.39 16.70
N MET A 138 -37.79 26.36 16.19
CA MET A 138 -37.82 26.70 14.75
C MET A 138 -37.47 25.53 13.88
N ARG A 139 -36.41 24.76 14.27
CA ARG A 139 -36.07 23.52 13.56
C ARG A 139 -37.21 22.50 13.57
N LYS A 140 -37.92 22.37 14.71
CA LYS A 140 -39.06 21.43 14.82
C LYS A 140 -40.25 21.83 13.93
N ILE A 141 -40.47 23.13 13.77
CA ILE A 141 -41.48 23.66 12.81
C ILE A 141 -41.03 23.38 11.36
N LYS A 142 -39.76 23.62 11.02
CA LYS A 142 -39.21 23.27 9.69
C LYS A 142 -39.32 21.77 9.41
N GLU A 143 -39.06 20.90 10.38
CA GLU A 143 -39.26 19.43 10.25
C GLU A 143 -40.68 19.09 9.84
N ALA A 144 -41.67 19.71 10.50
CA ALA A 144 -43.09 19.43 10.21
C ALA A 144 -43.48 19.87 8.78
N PHE A 145 -43.09 21.06 8.34
CA PHE A 145 -43.37 21.52 6.98
C PHE A 145 -42.61 20.70 5.91
N LEU A 146 -41.36 20.35 6.15
CA LEU A 146 -40.63 19.47 5.24
C LEU A 146 -41.25 18.08 5.16
N ALA A 147 -41.69 17.50 6.30
CA ALA A 147 -42.35 16.21 6.31
C ALA A 147 -43.64 16.19 5.44
N ILE A 148 -44.45 17.25 5.51
CA ILE A 148 -45.63 17.38 4.67
C ILE A 148 -45.23 17.46 3.17
N ARG A 149 -44.19 18.22 2.84
CA ARG A 149 -43.70 18.33 1.43
C ARG A 149 -43.13 17.01 0.95
N ILE A 150 -42.40 16.26 1.80
CA ILE A 150 -41.85 14.96 1.44
C ILE A 150 -42.97 13.97 1.10
N GLU A 151 -44.08 13.94 1.87
CA GLU A 151 -45.19 13.04 1.62
C GLU A 151 -46.07 13.46 0.43
N GLN A 152 -45.93 14.69 -0.08
CA GLN A 152 -46.49 15.10 -1.36
C GLN A 152 -45.67 14.62 -2.56
N LEU A 153 -44.36 14.36 -2.34
CA LEU A 153 -43.39 14.00 -3.38
C LEU A 153 -43.16 12.49 -3.49
N LEU A 154 -43.11 11.80 -2.35
CA LEU A 154 -42.76 10.38 -2.22
C LEU A 154 -43.93 9.61 -1.57
N ASN A 155 -44.08 8.35 -1.96
CA ASN A 155 -45.02 7.44 -1.28
C ASN A 155 -44.39 6.91 0.05
N LYS A 156 -45.22 6.23 0.86
CA LYS A 156 -44.84 5.74 2.18
C LYS A 156 -43.69 4.74 2.11
N ASP A 157 -43.68 3.88 1.14
CA ASP A 157 -42.60 2.84 0.99
C ASP A 157 -41.30 3.47 0.58
N GLU A 158 -41.30 4.46 -0.30
CA GLU A 158 -40.11 5.24 -0.67
C GLU A 158 -39.51 6.00 0.54
N ILE A 159 -40.40 6.64 1.33
CA ILE A 159 -40.00 7.34 2.56
C ILE A 159 -39.34 6.37 3.56
N LEU A 160 -39.93 5.19 3.73
CA LEU A 160 -39.47 4.16 4.65
C LEU A 160 -38.11 3.57 4.21
N GLU A 161 -37.97 3.30 2.91
CA GLU A 161 -36.70 2.83 2.33
C GLU A 161 -35.58 3.85 2.54
N LEU A 162 -35.81 5.11 2.23
CA LEU A 162 -34.87 6.20 2.45
C LEU A 162 -34.51 6.34 3.93
N TYR A 163 -35.52 6.25 4.84
CA TYR A 163 -35.28 6.34 6.27
C TYR A 163 -34.40 5.19 6.79
N LEU A 164 -34.74 3.96 6.44
CA LEU A 164 -34.04 2.75 6.89
C LEU A 164 -32.60 2.68 6.34
N ASN A 165 -32.30 3.31 5.22
CA ASN A 165 -30.95 3.43 4.66
C ASN A 165 -30.16 4.64 5.17
N LYS A 166 -30.83 5.69 5.71
CA LYS A 166 -30.16 6.94 6.12
C LYS A 166 -29.88 7.02 7.61
N ILE A 167 -30.69 6.37 8.45
CA ILE A 167 -30.66 6.52 9.90
C ILE A 167 -29.32 6.10 10.48
N TYR A 168 -28.76 6.91 11.39
CA TYR A 168 -27.55 6.59 12.14
C TYR A 168 -27.85 5.63 13.30
N LEU A 169 -27.16 4.51 13.34
CA LEU A 169 -27.38 3.41 14.28
C LEU A 169 -26.17 3.11 15.19
N GLY A 170 -25.20 4.01 15.24
CA GLY A 170 -24.00 3.86 16.08
C GLY A 170 -22.82 3.20 15.35
N TYR A 171 -21.62 3.29 15.90
CA TYR A 171 -20.37 2.71 15.33
C TYR A 171 -20.17 2.97 13.84
N ARG A 172 -20.52 4.17 13.38
CA ARG A 172 -20.50 4.60 11.97
C ARG A 172 -21.47 3.83 11.06
N ALA A 173 -22.35 2.99 11.60
CA ALA A 173 -23.39 2.31 10.84
C ALA A 173 -24.52 3.29 10.48
N TYR A 174 -24.71 3.52 9.19
CA TYR A 174 -25.79 4.29 8.62
C TYR A 174 -26.67 3.36 7.81
N GLY A 175 -27.91 3.22 8.21
CA GLY A 175 -28.90 2.29 7.67
C GLY A 175 -28.85 0.89 8.28
N VAL A 176 -29.95 0.17 8.10
CA VAL A 176 -30.18 -1.16 8.72
C VAL A 176 -29.28 -2.24 8.17
N GLY A 177 -28.92 -2.20 6.88
CA GLY A 177 -28.00 -3.15 6.28
C GLY A 177 -26.60 -3.05 6.88
N ALA A 178 -26.10 -1.82 7.09
CA ALA A 178 -24.82 -1.61 7.76
C ALA A 178 -24.86 -1.99 9.25
N ALA A 179 -25.99 -1.77 9.94
CA ALA A 179 -26.13 -2.16 11.34
C ALA A 179 -26.12 -3.69 11.51
N ALA A 180 -26.80 -4.45 10.63
CA ALA A 180 -26.75 -5.91 10.62
C ALA A 180 -25.31 -6.43 10.54
N GLN A 181 -24.54 -5.88 9.61
CA GLN A 181 -23.13 -6.26 9.44
C GLN A 181 -22.25 -5.83 10.64
N VAL A 182 -22.41 -4.59 11.13
CA VAL A 182 -21.55 -4.03 12.19
C VAL A 182 -21.76 -4.70 13.55
N TYR A 183 -23.00 -5.04 13.90
CA TYR A 183 -23.33 -5.61 15.21
C TYR A 183 -23.35 -7.14 15.25
N PHE A 184 -23.76 -7.77 14.15
CA PHE A 184 -23.98 -9.22 14.10
C PHE A 184 -23.15 -9.94 13.05
N GLY A 185 -22.44 -9.22 12.15
CA GLY A 185 -21.64 -9.84 11.08
C GLY A 185 -22.47 -10.62 10.06
N LYS A 186 -23.78 -10.34 9.97
CA LYS A 186 -24.74 -11.08 9.15
C LYS A 186 -25.32 -10.20 8.05
N PRO A 187 -25.71 -10.78 6.90
CA PRO A 187 -26.63 -10.15 5.98
C PRO A 187 -27.98 -9.88 6.68
N ILE A 188 -28.71 -8.86 6.20
CA ILE A 188 -29.93 -8.40 6.87
C ILE A 188 -31.05 -9.46 6.89
N ASP A 189 -31.11 -10.34 5.91
CA ASP A 189 -32.07 -11.44 5.76
C ASP A 189 -31.81 -12.61 6.71
N GLN A 190 -30.65 -12.66 7.39
CA GLN A 190 -30.28 -13.70 8.34
C GLN A 190 -30.42 -13.30 9.80
N LEU A 191 -30.96 -12.11 10.05
CA LEU A 191 -31.18 -11.62 11.42
C LEU A 191 -32.32 -12.37 12.11
N THR A 192 -32.15 -12.69 13.40
CA THR A 192 -33.23 -13.21 14.26
C THR A 192 -34.18 -12.06 14.65
N LEU A 193 -35.38 -12.38 15.13
CA LEU A 193 -36.32 -11.37 15.62
C LEU A 193 -35.73 -10.55 16.78
N SER A 194 -34.95 -11.16 17.66
CA SER A 194 -34.24 -10.51 18.74
C SER A 194 -33.22 -9.49 18.20
N GLU A 195 -32.40 -9.87 17.22
CA GLU A 195 -31.41 -9.02 16.57
C GLU A 195 -32.05 -7.84 15.82
N MET A 196 -33.16 -8.09 15.12
CA MET A 196 -33.97 -7.06 14.46
C MET A 196 -34.50 -6.04 15.46
N ALA A 197 -35.00 -6.49 16.62
CA ALA A 197 -35.46 -5.61 17.69
C ALA A 197 -34.33 -4.80 18.34
N VAL A 198 -33.11 -5.35 18.42
CA VAL A 198 -31.91 -4.60 18.83
C VAL A 198 -31.60 -3.49 17.85
N ILE A 199 -31.60 -3.75 16.53
CA ILE A 199 -31.37 -2.71 15.52
C ILE A 199 -32.44 -1.62 15.62
N ALA A 200 -33.72 -1.99 15.71
CA ALA A 200 -34.83 -1.06 15.78
C ALA A 200 -34.86 -0.24 17.10
N CYS A 201 -34.13 -0.62 18.13
CA CYS A 201 -34.03 0.14 19.37
C CYS A 201 -33.02 1.30 19.31
N LEU A 202 -32.06 1.29 18.34
CA LEU A 202 -30.92 2.20 18.27
C LEU A 202 -31.26 3.66 17.90
N PRO A 203 -32.24 3.99 17.04
CA PRO A 203 -32.53 5.37 16.62
C PRO A 203 -32.73 6.34 17.77
N LYS A 204 -33.32 5.89 18.86
CA LYS A 204 -33.61 6.72 20.03
C LYS A 204 -32.36 7.31 20.68
N ALA A 205 -31.28 6.50 20.82
CA ALA A 205 -29.99 6.93 21.36
C ALA A 205 -28.89 5.91 20.97
N PRO A 206 -28.31 6.03 19.77
CA PRO A 206 -27.37 5.03 19.23
C PRO A 206 -26.11 4.79 20.07
N SER A 207 -25.70 5.79 20.85
CA SER A 207 -24.55 5.66 21.77
C SER A 207 -24.91 5.05 23.12
N THR A 208 -26.18 5.13 23.54
CA THR A 208 -26.63 4.70 24.89
C THR A 208 -27.21 3.28 24.89
N PHE A 209 -27.98 2.94 23.85
CA PHE A 209 -28.67 1.64 23.72
C PHE A 209 -27.90 0.65 22.86
N ASN A 210 -26.65 0.96 22.59
CA ASN A 210 -25.74 0.14 21.81
C ASN A 210 -25.29 -1.09 22.61
N PRO A 211 -25.47 -2.32 22.10
CA PRO A 211 -25.08 -3.54 22.81
C PRO A 211 -23.56 -3.64 23.04
N LEU A 212 -22.74 -3.00 22.22
CA LEU A 212 -21.27 -2.98 22.39
C LEU A 212 -20.83 -2.00 23.51
N TYR A 213 -21.72 -1.07 23.91
CA TYR A 213 -21.46 -0.13 25.01
C TYR A 213 -22.06 -0.61 26.33
N SER A 214 -23.33 -1.08 26.30
CA SER A 214 -24.03 -1.58 27.50
C SER A 214 -25.07 -2.64 27.09
N MET A 215 -24.74 -3.89 27.35
CA MET A 215 -25.60 -5.03 27.09
C MET A 215 -26.93 -4.95 27.83
N ASP A 216 -26.91 -4.54 29.13
CA ASP A 216 -28.12 -4.41 29.98
C ASP A 216 -29.09 -3.38 29.39
N ARG A 217 -28.60 -2.21 28.98
CA ARG A 217 -29.45 -1.16 28.39
C ARG A 217 -30.00 -1.58 27.02
N ALA A 218 -29.19 -2.25 26.21
CA ALA A 218 -29.61 -2.79 24.92
C ALA A 218 -30.71 -3.85 25.11
N THR A 219 -30.55 -4.78 26.04
CA THR A 219 -31.53 -5.82 26.39
C THR A 219 -32.84 -5.20 26.88
N ALA A 220 -32.78 -4.27 27.83
CA ALA A 220 -33.95 -3.57 28.35
C ALA A 220 -34.72 -2.86 27.21
N ARG A 221 -33.97 -2.19 26.29
CA ARG A 221 -34.58 -1.45 25.20
C ARG A 221 -35.11 -2.37 24.09
N ARG A 222 -34.43 -3.47 23.76
CA ARG A 222 -34.94 -4.53 22.87
C ARG A 222 -36.29 -5.06 23.35
N ASN A 223 -36.40 -5.34 24.63
CA ASN A 223 -37.64 -5.87 25.22
C ASN A 223 -38.81 -4.86 25.11
N VAL A 224 -38.55 -3.55 25.14
CA VAL A 224 -39.56 -2.51 24.85
C VAL A 224 -40.00 -2.58 23.38
N VAL A 225 -39.08 -2.80 22.44
CA VAL A 225 -39.42 -2.95 21.00
C VAL A 225 -40.33 -4.18 20.82
N LEU A 226 -39.90 -5.33 21.33
CA LEU A 226 -40.67 -6.58 21.25
C LEU A 226 -42.08 -6.43 21.87
N SER A 227 -42.20 -5.77 23.03
CA SER A 227 -43.49 -5.49 23.67
C SER A 227 -44.42 -4.63 22.81
N ARG A 228 -43.87 -3.64 22.09
CA ARG A 228 -44.62 -2.81 21.16
C ARG A 228 -45.04 -3.60 19.93
N MET A 229 -44.17 -4.43 19.38
CA MET A 229 -44.55 -5.30 18.25
C MET A 229 -45.67 -6.27 18.62
N LEU A 230 -45.65 -6.79 19.85
CA LEU A 230 -46.75 -7.62 20.37
C LEU A 230 -48.05 -6.82 20.54
N SER A 231 -47.99 -5.60 21.12
CA SER A 231 -49.18 -4.77 21.29
C SER A 231 -49.84 -4.30 20.00
N GLU A 232 -49.02 -4.11 18.93
CA GLU A 232 -49.51 -3.77 17.60
C GLU A 232 -49.92 -5.01 16.79
N GLY A 233 -49.83 -6.21 17.36
CA GLY A 233 -50.19 -7.46 16.67
C GLY A 233 -49.27 -7.91 15.56
N TYR A 234 -48.04 -7.40 15.53
CA TYR A 234 -47.04 -7.72 14.52
C TYR A 234 -46.32 -9.04 14.80
N ILE A 235 -46.31 -9.51 16.06
CA ILE A 235 -45.76 -10.80 16.50
C ILE A 235 -46.74 -11.48 17.46
N THR A 236 -46.65 -12.81 17.53
CA THR A 236 -47.44 -13.61 18.47
C THR A 236 -46.77 -13.62 19.87
N GLN A 237 -47.54 -14.01 20.90
CA GLN A 237 -46.99 -14.17 22.25
C GLN A 237 -45.82 -15.17 22.28
N ALA A 238 -45.88 -16.26 21.53
CA ALA A 238 -44.82 -17.25 21.45
C ALA A 238 -43.53 -16.66 20.87
N GLN A 239 -43.62 -15.90 19.75
CA GLN A 239 -42.48 -15.22 19.15
C GLN A 239 -41.89 -14.14 20.09
N TYR A 240 -42.72 -13.45 20.85
CA TYR A 240 -42.28 -12.49 21.86
C TYR A 240 -41.48 -13.17 22.96
N ASP A 241 -41.99 -14.29 23.53
CA ASP A 241 -41.34 -14.99 24.61
C ASP A 241 -40.01 -15.62 24.17
N GLU A 242 -39.95 -16.18 22.95
CA GLU A 242 -38.72 -16.72 22.34
C GLU A 242 -37.67 -15.62 22.15
N ALA A 243 -38.00 -14.54 21.42
CA ALA A 243 -37.09 -13.46 21.12
C ALA A 243 -36.61 -12.69 22.38
N ARG A 244 -37.45 -12.63 23.42
CA ARG A 244 -37.11 -12.01 24.70
C ARG A 244 -36.11 -12.87 25.50
N SER A 245 -36.20 -14.19 25.42
CA SER A 245 -35.33 -15.13 26.11
C SER A 245 -33.98 -15.30 25.41
N GLU A 246 -33.91 -15.00 24.11
CA GLU A 246 -32.70 -15.11 23.30
C GLU A 246 -31.61 -14.13 23.80
N PRO A 247 -30.37 -14.63 24.10
CA PRO A 247 -29.28 -13.74 24.46
C PRO A 247 -28.87 -12.88 23.27
N ILE A 248 -28.48 -11.63 23.51
CA ILE A 248 -27.93 -10.75 22.46
C ILE A 248 -26.45 -11.14 22.24
N ASP A 249 -26.15 -11.75 21.10
CA ASP A 249 -24.78 -12.07 20.66
C ASP A 249 -24.29 -11.00 19.70
N ALA A 250 -23.99 -9.81 20.24
CA ALA A 250 -23.49 -8.67 19.47
C ALA A 250 -22.00 -8.47 19.73
N SER A 251 -21.22 -8.42 18.67
CA SER A 251 -19.81 -8.06 18.69
C SER A 251 -19.48 -7.08 17.55
N TYR A 252 -18.36 -6.35 17.68
CA TYR A 252 -17.98 -5.42 16.64
C TYR A 252 -17.39 -6.13 15.43
N HIS A 253 -18.09 -6.05 14.31
CA HIS A 253 -17.64 -6.60 13.04
C HIS A 253 -17.11 -5.46 12.16
N ALA A 254 -15.78 -5.33 12.12
CA ALA A 254 -15.12 -4.48 11.13
C ALA A 254 -15.30 -5.08 9.71
N PRO A 255 -15.24 -4.28 8.65
CA PRO A 255 -15.10 -4.83 7.29
C PRO A 255 -13.96 -5.83 7.27
N LYS A 256 -14.22 -7.05 6.81
CA LYS A 256 -13.24 -8.11 6.78
C LYS A 256 -12.22 -7.82 5.69
N ILE A 257 -11.20 -7.02 6.03
CA ILE A 257 -10.04 -6.83 5.17
C ILE A 257 -9.32 -8.16 5.07
N ALA A 258 -9.24 -8.71 3.87
CA ALA A 258 -8.69 -10.02 3.64
C ALA A 258 -7.17 -10.05 3.89
N PHE A 259 -6.47 -9.01 3.43
CA PHE A 259 -5.09 -8.71 3.77
C PHE A 259 -4.81 -7.21 3.57
N SER A 260 -3.79 -6.68 4.23
CA SER A 260 -3.48 -5.26 4.18
C SER A 260 -2.33 -4.98 3.22
N ALA A 261 -2.49 -3.97 2.35
CA ALA A 261 -1.45 -3.45 1.46
C ALA A 261 -1.41 -1.90 1.55
N PRO A 262 -1.07 -1.32 2.72
CA PRO A 262 -1.40 0.07 3.03
C PRO A 262 -0.70 1.10 2.14
N TYR A 263 0.56 0.88 1.73
CA TYR A 263 1.25 1.79 0.81
C TYR A 263 0.57 1.85 -0.56
N LEU A 264 0.19 0.69 -1.12
CA LEU A 264 -0.53 0.63 -2.39
C LEU A 264 -1.94 1.19 -2.27
N SER A 265 -2.65 0.83 -1.20
CA SER A 265 -4.01 1.32 -0.96
C SER A 265 -4.05 2.85 -0.81
N GLU A 266 -3.01 3.47 -0.21
CA GLU A 266 -2.88 4.92 -0.14
C GLU A 266 -2.59 5.53 -1.52
N MET A 267 -1.80 4.88 -2.38
CA MET A 267 -1.63 5.31 -3.76
C MET A 267 -2.96 5.27 -4.53
N VAL A 268 -3.75 4.21 -4.35
CA VAL A 268 -5.10 4.10 -4.93
C VAL A 268 -6.00 5.24 -4.43
N ARG A 269 -6.01 5.50 -3.12
CA ARG A 269 -6.80 6.59 -2.54
C ARG A 269 -6.43 7.94 -3.16
N GLN A 270 -5.14 8.26 -3.27
CA GLN A 270 -4.67 9.51 -3.87
C GLN A 270 -5.08 9.61 -5.34
N GLU A 271 -4.91 8.54 -6.12
CA GLU A 271 -5.29 8.51 -7.53
C GLU A 271 -6.80 8.69 -7.71
N MET A 272 -7.63 8.06 -6.87
CA MET A 272 -9.08 8.21 -6.92
C MET A 272 -9.52 9.63 -6.56
N VAL A 273 -8.88 10.25 -5.56
CA VAL A 273 -9.15 11.65 -5.21
C VAL A 273 -8.70 12.59 -6.34
N ASN A 274 -7.57 12.31 -6.99
CA ASN A 274 -7.13 13.11 -8.14
C ASN A 274 -8.11 13.04 -9.32
N ARG A 275 -8.75 11.87 -9.56
CA ARG A 275 -9.71 11.67 -10.66
C ARG A 275 -11.12 12.18 -10.35
N TYR A 276 -11.60 11.94 -9.11
CA TYR A 276 -13.02 12.12 -8.75
C TYR A 276 -13.24 13.10 -7.58
N GLY A 277 -12.18 13.72 -7.03
CA GLY A 277 -12.28 14.63 -5.90
C GLY A 277 -12.84 13.93 -4.65
N GLU A 278 -13.60 14.68 -3.84
CA GLU A 278 -14.23 14.16 -2.61
C GLU A 278 -15.25 13.05 -2.88
N GLN A 279 -15.81 13.00 -4.08
CA GLN A 279 -16.74 11.94 -4.50
C GLN A 279 -16.09 10.54 -4.44
N ALA A 280 -14.77 10.46 -4.56
CA ALA A 280 -14.04 9.21 -4.37
C ALA A 280 -14.40 8.49 -3.06
N TYR A 281 -14.78 9.22 -2.00
CA TYR A 281 -15.14 8.64 -0.70
C TYR A 281 -16.62 8.32 -0.53
N GLU A 282 -17.47 8.77 -1.44
CA GLU A 282 -18.92 8.83 -1.24
C GLU A 282 -19.74 8.05 -2.27
N ASP A 283 -19.22 7.86 -3.50
CA ASP A 283 -19.97 7.29 -4.62
C ASP A 283 -19.82 5.77 -4.77
N GLY A 284 -19.22 5.08 -3.80
CA GLY A 284 -19.21 3.62 -3.77
C GLY A 284 -18.32 2.96 -4.81
N TYR A 285 -17.28 3.64 -5.27
CA TYR A 285 -16.34 3.09 -6.24
C TYR A 285 -15.72 1.76 -5.76
N ARG A 286 -15.65 0.81 -6.69
CA ARG A 286 -14.92 -0.44 -6.54
C ARG A 286 -13.66 -0.37 -7.39
N VAL A 287 -12.50 -0.33 -6.74
CA VAL A 287 -11.22 -0.16 -7.42
C VAL A 287 -10.45 -1.47 -7.35
N TYR A 288 -10.17 -2.05 -8.50
CA TYR A 288 -9.40 -3.29 -8.62
C TYR A 288 -7.95 -2.96 -8.92
N THR A 289 -7.05 -3.56 -8.18
CA THR A 289 -5.60 -3.36 -8.32
C THR A 289 -4.95 -4.53 -9.07
N THR A 290 -3.68 -4.39 -9.38
CA THR A 290 -2.89 -5.41 -10.08
C THR A 290 -2.23 -6.43 -9.15
N ILE A 291 -2.21 -6.19 -7.82
CA ILE A 291 -1.55 -7.08 -6.86
C ILE A 291 -2.42 -8.26 -6.46
N THR A 292 -1.80 -9.39 -6.15
CA THR A 292 -2.44 -10.56 -5.54
C THR A 292 -2.04 -10.68 -4.07
N ARG A 293 -2.86 -11.40 -3.26
CA ARG A 293 -2.51 -11.70 -1.86
C ARG A 293 -1.14 -12.37 -1.74
N LYS A 294 -0.91 -13.45 -2.49
CA LYS A 294 0.34 -14.23 -2.43
C LYS A 294 1.56 -13.33 -2.61
N ASN A 295 1.59 -12.56 -3.69
CA ASN A 295 2.75 -11.75 -4.05
C ASN A 295 2.96 -10.59 -3.08
N GLN A 296 1.90 -9.89 -2.69
CA GLN A 296 2.00 -8.74 -1.80
C GLN A 296 2.44 -9.15 -0.37
N GLN A 297 1.89 -10.24 0.15
CA GLN A 297 2.30 -10.77 1.46
C GLN A 297 3.75 -11.26 1.44
N ALA A 298 4.17 -11.95 0.37
CA ALA A 298 5.56 -12.37 0.20
C ALA A 298 6.52 -11.16 0.19
N ALA A 299 6.16 -10.07 -0.51
CA ALA A 299 6.95 -8.84 -0.54
C ALA A 299 7.05 -8.18 0.84
N GLN A 300 5.94 -8.06 1.55
CA GLN A 300 5.91 -7.50 2.91
C GLN A 300 6.74 -8.33 3.89
N GLN A 301 6.64 -9.65 3.81
CA GLN A 301 7.42 -10.55 4.65
C GLN A 301 8.91 -10.45 4.33
N ALA A 302 9.28 -10.42 3.05
CA ALA A 302 10.66 -10.26 2.60
C ALA A 302 11.30 -8.97 3.12
N VAL A 303 10.59 -7.83 2.98
CA VAL A 303 11.05 -6.53 3.48
C VAL A 303 11.18 -6.53 5.00
N ARG A 304 10.16 -7.01 5.72
CA ARG A 304 10.16 -7.05 7.20
C ARG A 304 11.27 -7.92 7.75
N ASN A 305 11.44 -9.13 7.22
CA ASN A 305 12.50 -10.03 7.65
C ASN A 305 13.87 -9.42 7.41
N ASN A 306 14.10 -8.86 6.22
CA ASN A 306 15.36 -8.25 5.85
C ASN A 306 15.77 -7.09 6.78
N VAL A 307 14.81 -6.22 7.11
CA VAL A 307 15.01 -5.09 8.03
C VAL A 307 15.30 -5.58 9.45
N LEU A 308 14.55 -6.57 9.94
CA LEU A 308 14.75 -7.16 11.26
C LEU A 308 16.09 -7.92 11.36
N ASP A 309 16.47 -8.63 10.31
CA ASP A 309 17.76 -9.34 10.25
C ASP A 309 18.93 -8.36 10.23
N TYR A 310 18.80 -7.23 9.53
CA TYR A 310 19.78 -6.14 9.62
C TYR A 310 19.91 -5.66 11.07
N ASP A 311 18.79 -5.36 11.71
CA ASP A 311 18.73 -4.80 13.05
C ASP A 311 19.32 -5.77 14.10
N MET A 312 18.99 -7.07 13.99
CA MET A 312 19.50 -8.12 14.86
C MET A 312 21.03 -8.25 14.76
N ARG A 313 21.61 -8.23 13.55
CA ARG A 313 23.08 -8.38 13.41
C ARG A 313 23.85 -7.14 13.83
N HIS A 314 23.22 -5.95 13.87
CA HIS A 314 23.81 -4.70 14.37
C HIS A 314 23.73 -4.55 15.89
N GLY A 315 22.84 -5.30 16.57
CA GLY A 315 22.76 -5.36 18.01
C GLY A 315 21.56 -4.61 18.59
N TYR A 316 21.35 -4.82 19.87
CA TYR A 316 20.21 -4.31 20.63
C TYR A 316 20.50 -2.92 21.18
N ARG A 317 19.62 -1.95 20.89
CA ARG A 317 19.73 -0.56 21.33
C ARG A 317 19.18 -0.29 22.74
N GLY A 318 18.59 -1.31 23.39
CA GLY A 318 18.02 -1.21 24.72
C GLY A 318 16.50 -1.22 24.72
N PRO A 319 15.87 -1.15 25.92
CA PRO A 319 14.44 -1.15 26.08
C PRO A 319 13.81 0.14 25.53
N ALA A 320 12.56 0.07 25.10
CA ALA A 320 11.81 1.23 24.61
C ALA A 320 11.58 2.27 25.73
N SER A 321 11.36 1.81 26.97
CA SER A 321 11.28 2.64 28.17
C SER A 321 11.49 1.79 29.43
N VAL A 322 11.65 2.45 30.57
CA VAL A 322 11.73 1.80 31.90
C VAL A 322 10.58 2.34 32.75
N LEU A 323 9.63 1.46 33.11
CA LEU A 323 8.44 1.83 33.88
C LEU A 323 8.72 1.83 35.40
N TRP A 324 9.59 0.93 35.85
CA TRP A 324 10.16 0.91 37.23
C TRP A 324 11.54 0.26 37.18
N LYS A 325 12.40 0.59 38.11
CA LYS A 325 13.75 0.01 38.24
C LYS A 325 13.73 -1.23 39.13
N VAL A 326 14.72 -2.08 39.00
CA VAL A 326 14.93 -3.23 39.88
C VAL A 326 15.07 -2.71 41.33
N GLY A 327 14.26 -3.25 42.25
CA GLY A 327 14.19 -2.82 43.65
C GLY A 327 13.09 -1.78 43.96
N GLU A 328 12.46 -1.19 42.95
CA GLU A 328 11.25 -0.35 43.12
C GLU A 328 10.00 -1.23 43.09
N THR A 329 8.90 -0.69 43.62
CA THR A 329 7.60 -1.38 43.64
C THR A 329 7.12 -1.61 42.17
N PRO A 330 6.92 -2.87 41.75
CA PRO A 330 6.40 -3.18 40.42
C PRO A 330 5.02 -2.57 40.18
N TRP A 331 4.71 -2.20 38.95
CA TRP A 331 3.36 -1.79 38.59
C TRP A 331 2.41 -2.98 38.62
N GLU A 332 1.16 -2.72 39.05
CA GLU A 332 0.08 -3.70 38.95
C GLU A 332 -0.19 -4.11 37.51
N THR A 333 -0.56 -5.39 37.31
CA THR A 333 -0.85 -5.97 35.99
C THR A 333 -1.83 -5.13 35.20
N LYS A 334 -2.92 -4.64 35.83
CA LYS A 334 -3.90 -3.78 35.17
C LYS A 334 -3.28 -2.48 34.61
N LYS A 335 -2.43 -1.82 35.41
CA LYS A 335 -1.74 -0.59 35.00
C LYS A 335 -0.79 -0.82 33.84
N ILE A 336 -0.09 -1.97 33.82
CA ILE A 336 0.80 -2.37 32.71
C ILE A 336 -0.03 -2.58 31.44
N VAL A 337 -1.09 -3.38 31.50
CA VAL A 337 -1.97 -3.67 30.36
C VAL A 337 -2.60 -2.40 29.80
N ASP A 338 -3.11 -1.51 30.67
CA ASP A 338 -3.68 -0.23 30.25
C ASP A 338 -2.65 0.69 29.57
N SER A 339 -1.38 0.63 30.00
CA SER A 339 -0.29 1.34 29.33
C SER A 339 0.03 0.76 27.97
N LEU A 340 0.10 -0.57 27.83
CA LEU A 340 0.39 -1.26 26.58
C LEU A 340 -0.75 -1.11 25.54
N LYS A 341 -2.01 -1.12 25.96
CA LYS A 341 -3.18 -0.91 25.09
C LYS A 341 -3.18 0.46 24.37
N ARG A 342 -2.49 1.45 24.91
CA ARG A 342 -2.33 2.76 24.27
C ARG A 342 -1.26 2.77 23.18
N GLN A 343 -0.51 1.69 23.01
CA GLN A 343 0.53 1.56 22.03
C GLN A 343 0.10 0.62 20.90
N SER A 344 0.36 1.01 19.67
CA SER A 344 0.14 0.15 18.51
C SER A 344 1.30 -0.83 18.35
N GLY A 345 1.00 -2.04 17.89
CA GLY A 345 2.02 -2.92 17.32
C GLY A 345 2.46 -2.43 15.94
N TYR A 346 3.66 -2.83 15.50
CA TYR A 346 4.20 -2.49 14.20
C TYR A 346 4.64 -3.77 13.46
N GLY A 347 3.92 -4.12 12.40
CA GLY A 347 4.18 -5.36 11.68
C GLY A 347 4.08 -6.58 12.60
N PRO A 348 5.16 -7.38 12.72
CA PRO A 348 5.19 -8.54 13.61
C PRO A 348 5.59 -8.21 15.07
N LEU A 349 5.77 -6.92 15.41
CA LEU A 349 6.27 -6.47 16.72
C LEU A 349 5.12 -6.10 17.65
N PHE A 350 5.16 -6.65 18.86
CA PHE A 350 4.20 -6.37 19.92
C PHE A 350 4.92 -5.70 21.09
N PRO A 351 4.34 -4.64 21.69
CA PRO A 351 4.88 -4.06 22.89
C PRO A 351 4.62 -4.98 24.10
N ALA A 352 5.62 -5.15 24.94
CA ALA A 352 5.54 -5.98 26.14
C ALA A 352 6.30 -5.34 27.29
N VAL A 353 5.96 -5.70 28.55
CA VAL A 353 6.66 -5.24 29.75
C VAL A 353 7.21 -6.46 30.47
N VAL A 354 8.51 -6.46 30.75
CA VAL A 354 9.19 -7.51 31.51
C VAL A 354 8.73 -7.43 32.96
N THR A 355 8.11 -8.49 33.47
CA THR A 355 7.63 -8.60 34.86
C THR A 355 8.66 -9.28 35.75
N SER A 356 9.43 -10.22 35.22
CA SER A 356 10.53 -10.88 35.90
C SER A 356 11.64 -11.29 34.93
N ALA A 357 12.89 -11.35 35.40
CA ALA A 357 14.01 -11.82 34.60
C ALA A 357 15.05 -12.49 35.50
N ASN A 358 15.53 -13.65 35.06
CA ASN A 358 16.61 -14.39 35.70
C ASN A 358 17.67 -14.78 34.66
N ALA A 359 18.59 -15.65 34.98
CA ALA A 359 19.68 -16.04 34.08
C ALA A 359 19.20 -16.89 32.87
N GLN A 360 18.09 -17.62 33.01
CA GLN A 360 17.58 -18.56 32.01
C GLN A 360 16.45 -17.98 31.17
N GLU A 361 15.57 -17.18 31.80
CA GLU A 361 14.37 -16.64 31.13
C GLU A 361 13.95 -15.27 31.66
N ALA A 362 13.18 -14.57 30.86
CA ALA A 362 12.42 -13.40 31.28
C ALA A 362 10.94 -13.59 30.91
N VAL A 363 10.04 -13.22 31.82
CA VAL A 363 8.61 -13.21 31.57
C VAL A 363 8.18 -11.79 31.23
N ALA A 364 7.46 -11.64 30.12
CA ALA A 364 6.94 -10.36 29.65
C ALA A 364 5.42 -10.42 29.45
N LEU A 365 4.72 -9.36 29.87
CA LEU A 365 3.28 -9.21 29.76
C LEU A 365 2.92 -8.44 28.49
N LEU A 366 2.00 -8.96 27.69
CA LEU A 366 1.45 -8.34 26.47
C LEU A 366 0.22 -7.46 26.78
N ALA A 367 -0.20 -6.65 25.81
CA ALA A 367 -1.36 -5.77 25.89
C ALA A 367 -2.70 -6.50 26.06
N ASN A 368 -2.81 -7.78 25.66
CA ASN A 368 -3.98 -8.62 25.86
C ASN A 368 -4.04 -9.28 27.24
N GLY A 369 -3.00 -9.11 28.07
CA GLY A 369 -2.89 -9.71 29.40
C GLY A 369 -2.18 -11.06 29.43
N ASP A 370 -1.79 -11.62 28.28
CA ASP A 370 -1.02 -12.86 28.22
C ASP A 370 0.43 -12.62 28.63
N SER A 371 1.02 -13.62 29.31
CA SER A 371 2.44 -13.63 29.64
C SER A 371 3.20 -14.50 28.65
N VAL A 372 4.35 -14.01 28.18
CA VAL A 372 5.23 -14.70 27.24
C VAL A 372 6.61 -14.88 27.84
N SER A 373 7.26 -16.02 27.56
CA SER A 373 8.62 -16.30 28.02
C SER A 373 9.64 -16.02 26.94
N LEU A 374 10.72 -15.32 27.30
CA LEU A 374 11.91 -15.05 26.50
C LEU A 374 13.07 -15.88 27.06
N THR A 375 13.50 -16.88 26.33
CA THR A 375 14.67 -17.73 26.69
C THR A 375 15.94 -17.21 26.02
N MET A 376 17.10 -17.83 26.33
CA MET A 376 18.36 -17.49 25.66
C MET A 376 18.29 -17.59 24.13
N GLU A 377 17.48 -18.47 23.58
CA GLU A 377 17.29 -18.57 22.12
C GLU A 377 16.77 -17.25 21.54
N GLY A 378 15.76 -16.67 22.18
CA GLY A 378 15.11 -15.42 21.73
C GLY A 378 15.90 -14.15 22.03
N VAL A 379 16.92 -14.17 22.92
CA VAL A 379 17.67 -12.97 23.33
C VAL A 379 19.15 -13.02 22.96
N ARG A 380 19.72 -14.17 22.60
CA ARG A 380 21.16 -14.36 22.33
C ARG A 380 21.71 -13.45 21.24
N TRP A 381 20.89 -13.04 20.27
CA TRP A 381 21.27 -12.09 19.23
C TRP A 381 21.55 -10.69 19.78
N ALA A 382 20.97 -10.33 20.92
CA ALA A 382 20.89 -8.96 21.46
C ALA A 382 22.22 -8.49 22.08
N ARG A 383 23.30 -8.57 21.29
CA ARG A 383 24.56 -7.90 21.63
C ARG A 383 24.29 -6.40 21.77
N ARG A 384 24.93 -5.74 22.71
CA ARG A 384 24.78 -4.29 22.87
C ARG A 384 25.18 -3.56 21.59
N PHE A 385 24.28 -2.74 21.04
CA PHE A 385 24.61 -1.79 19.99
C PHE A 385 25.55 -0.72 20.52
N ILE A 386 26.67 -0.47 19.84
CA ILE A 386 27.65 0.57 20.19
C ILE A 386 27.62 1.64 19.08
N SER A 387 27.71 1.22 17.82
CA SER A 387 27.58 2.05 16.63
C SER A 387 27.22 1.18 15.42
N ASP A 388 26.95 1.80 14.28
CA ASP A 388 26.65 1.07 13.03
C ASP A 388 27.82 0.13 12.59
N THR A 389 29.01 0.29 13.17
CA THR A 389 30.19 -0.53 12.87
C THR A 389 30.68 -1.39 14.03
N GLN A 390 30.15 -1.21 15.24
CA GLN A 390 30.60 -1.88 16.45
C GLN A 390 29.44 -2.45 17.25
N GLN A 391 29.59 -3.70 17.67
CA GLN A 391 28.65 -4.43 18.51
C GLN A 391 29.43 -4.99 19.76
N GLY A 392 28.72 -5.03 20.87
CA GLY A 392 29.23 -5.60 22.12
C GLY A 392 29.39 -7.13 22.09
N ALA A 393 29.78 -7.71 23.22
CA ALA A 393 29.87 -9.16 23.39
C ALA A 393 28.48 -9.85 23.30
N THR A 394 28.49 -11.12 22.93
CA THR A 394 27.30 -11.96 22.95
C THR A 394 26.84 -12.16 24.40
N PRO A 395 25.58 -11.92 24.76
CA PRO A 395 25.05 -12.10 26.11
C PRO A 395 25.13 -13.57 26.53
N ARG A 396 25.35 -13.80 27.80
CA ARG A 396 25.45 -15.15 28.38
C ARG A 396 24.25 -15.55 29.21
N LYS A 397 23.47 -14.57 29.69
CA LYS A 397 22.27 -14.74 30.51
C LYS A 397 21.19 -13.83 29.99
N VAL A 398 19.95 -14.21 30.20
CA VAL A 398 18.78 -13.42 29.74
C VAL A 398 18.74 -12.07 30.46
N ASN A 399 19.04 -12.02 31.74
CA ASN A 399 19.06 -10.79 32.53
C ASN A 399 20.30 -9.88 32.25
N ASP A 400 21.24 -10.31 31.42
CA ASP A 400 22.26 -9.41 30.85
C ASP A 400 21.64 -8.45 29.81
N VAL A 401 20.48 -8.82 29.24
CA VAL A 401 19.81 -8.12 28.14
C VAL A 401 18.57 -7.36 28.58
N VAL A 402 17.69 -8.01 29.34
CA VAL A 402 16.42 -7.44 29.78
C VAL A 402 16.23 -7.59 31.27
N GLN A 403 15.54 -6.62 31.90
CA GLN A 403 15.30 -6.57 33.34
C GLN A 403 13.83 -6.25 33.63
N ALA A 404 13.35 -6.64 34.81
CA ALA A 404 12.01 -6.32 35.26
C ALA A 404 11.75 -4.80 35.24
N GLY A 405 10.56 -4.41 34.83
CA GLY A 405 10.15 -3.01 34.65
C GLY A 405 10.47 -2.39 33.29
N GLN A 406 11.19 -3.09 32.45
CA GLN A 406 11.50 -2.62 31.10
C GLN A 406 10.36 -2.90 30.12
N GLN A 407 9.99 -1.89 29.34
CA GLN A 407 9.17 -2.07 28.17
C GLN A 407 10.05 -2.42 26.99
N ILE A 408 9.71 -3.50 26.32
CA ILE A 408 10.45 -4.07 25.17
C ILE A 408 9.52 -4.33 24.01
N TRP A 409 10.07 -4.64 22.86
CA TRP A 409 9.34 -5.20 21.73
C TRP A 409 9.63 -6.69 21.63
N VAL A 410 8.58 -7.47 21.34
CA VAL A 410 8.69 -8.92 21.15
C VAL A 410 8.04 -9.33 19.84
N ARG A 411 8.49 -10.43 19.26
CA ARG A 411 7.86 -11.05 18.08
C ARG A 411 7.82 -12.57 18.22
N LYS A 412 6.86 -13.19 17.55
CA LYS A 412 6.78 -14.64 17.46
C LYS A 412 7.67 -15.16 16.33
N VAL A 413 8.49 -16.17 16.58
CA VAL A 413 9.35 -16.86 15.61
C VAL A 413 9.12 -18.37 15.80
N GLY A 414 8.44 -18.99 14.84
CA GLY A 414 7.89 -20.32 15.04
C GLY A 414 6.96 -20.36 16.25
N ASP A 415 7.22 -21.22 17.21
CA ASP A 415 6.46 -21.33 18.47
C ASP A 415 7.08 -20.52 19.61
N SER A 416 8.27 -19.92 19.40
CA SER A 416 9.00 -19.19 20.43
C SER A 416 8.78 -17.68 20.34
N TRP A 417 8.88 -16.98 21.49
CA TRP A 417 8.89 -15.53 21.54
C TRP A 417 10.32 -15.02 21.58
N TRP A 418 10.61 -14.05 20.74
CA TRP A 418 11.92 -13.42 20.62
C TRP A 418 11.88 -11.95 20.97
N LEU A 419 12.90 -11.48 21.67
CA LEU A 419 13.17 -10.06 21.82
C LEU A 419 13.34 -9.42 20.44
N SER A 420 12.85 -8.22 20.28
CA SER A 420 13.02 -7.41 19.08
C SER A 420 13.15 -5.93 19.44
N GLN A 421 13.23 -5.08 18.45
CA GLN A 421 13.23 -3.62 18.60
C GLN A 421 12.63 -2.97 17.35
N LEU A 422 12.16 -1.72 17.45
CA LEU A 422 11.73 -0.97 16.28
C LEU A 422 12.96 -0.68 15.41
N PRO A 423 12.94 -1.04 14.11
CA PRO A 423 14.10 -0.81 13.25
C PRO A 423 14.28 0.67 12.94
N ASP A 424 15.54 1.13 12.91
CA ASP A 424 15.90 2.47 12.42
C ASP A 424 16.10 2.46 10.89
N VAL A 425 16.58 1.34 10.35
CA VAL A 425 16.75 1.15 8.91
C VAL A 425 15.42 0.88 8.23
N ASN A 426 15.28 1.29 6.99
CA ASN A 426 14.11 0.99 6.16
C ASN A 426 14.50 0.29 4.87
N SER A 427 13.53 -0.35 4.25
CA SER A 427 13.69 -1.04 2.98
C SER A 427 12.44 -0.85 2.13
N ALA A 428 12.59 -0.89 0.82
CA ALA A 428 11.48 -0.88 -0.13
C ALA A 428 11.67 -1.97 -1.18
N LEU A 429 10.55 -2.52 -1.64
CA LEU A 429 10.50 -3.52 -2.70
C LEU A 429 9.44 -3.12 -3.71
N VAL A 430 9.80 -3.15 -4.99
CA VAL A 430 8.89 -3.00 -6.12
C VAL A 430 9.08 -4.16 -7.08
N SER A 431 7.99 -4.79 -7.46
CA SER A 431 7.97 -5.85 -8.47
C SER A 431 6.97 -5.51 -9.56
N ILE A 432 7.38 -5.67 -10.83
CA ILE A 432 6.64 -5.28 -12.03
C ILE A 432 6.59 -6.46 -13.00
N ASN A 433 5.48 -6.63 -13.68
CA ASN A 433 5.40 -7.47 -14.88
C ASN A 433 6.09 -6.74 -16.04
N PRO A 434 7.21 -7.25 -16.57
CA PRO A 434 7.95 -6.54 -17.62
C PRO A 434 7.21 -6.48 -18.97
N GLN A 435 6.19 -7.33 -19.19
CA GLN A 435 5.46 -7.35 -20.45
C GLN A 435 4.47 -6.20 -20.58
N ASN A 436 3.83 -5.78 -19.47
CA ASN A 436 2.76 -4.78 -19.51
C ASN A 436 2.89 -3.66 -18.48
N GLY A 437 3.83 -3.73 -17.55
CA GLY A 437 4.02 -2.72 -16.50
C GLY A 437 3.15 -2.89 -15.26
N ALA A 438 2.30 -3.90 -15.17
CA ALA A 438 1.47 -4.14 -13.98
C ALA A 438 2.35 -4.31 -12.72
N ILE A 439 2.06 -3.57 -11.66
CA ILE A 439 2.74 -3.74 -10.38
C ILE A 439 2.27 -5.06 -9.75
N ILE A 440 3.20 -6.01 -9.56
CA ILE A 440 2.97 -7.33 -8.97
C ILE A 440 2.93 -7.23 -7.45
N ALA A 441 3.80 -6.40 -6.86
CA ALA A 441 3.86 -6.11 -5.43
C ALA A 441 4.59 -4.78 -5.19
N LEU A 442 4.19 -4.07 -4.12
CA LEU A 442 4.84 -2.82 -3.72
C LEU A 442 4.84 -2.66 -2.21
N VAL A 443 6.03 -2.44 -1.64
CA VAL A 443 6.24 -2.20 -0.21
C VAL A 443 7.14 -0.98 -0.02
N GLY A 444 6.64 0.06 0.65
CA GLY A 444 7.37 1.33 0.83
C GLY A 444 8.10 1.48 2.15
N GLY A 445 8.10 0.47 3.02
CA GLY A 445 8.77 0.53 4.32
C GLY A 445 8.44 -0.67 5.22
N PHE A 446 9.00 -0.69 6.42
CA PHE A 446 8.78 -1.75 7.41
C PHE A 446 7.31 -1.84 7.85
N ASP A 447 6.71 -0.69 8.23
CA ASP A 447 5.31 -0.59 8.62
C ASP A 447 4.75 0.80 8.30
N PHE A 448 3.54 0.84 7.74
CA PHE A 448 2.89 2.09 7.31
C PHE A 448 2.49 2.99 8.49
N ASN A 449 2.15 2.40 9.65
CA ASN A 449 1.81 3.17 10.84
C ASN A 449 3.05 3.78 11.49
N GLN A 450 4.23 3.16 11.30
CA GLN A 450 5.51 3.73 11.72
C GLN A 450 5.92 4.90 10.82
N SER A 451 5.76 4.74 9.50
CA SER A 451 6.11 5.76 8.50
C SER A 451 5.23 5.64 7.27
N LYS A 452 4.47 6.69 6.98
CA LYS A 452 3.61 6.79 5.79
C LYS A 452 4.40 7.12 4.51
N PHE A 453 5.66 7.53 4.64
CA PHE A 453 6.53 7.85 3.52
C PHE A 453 6.78 6.61 2.67
N ASN A 454 6.30 6.64 1.43
CA ASN A 454 6.39 5.52 0.50
C ASN A 454 7.74 5.54 -0.24
N ARG A 455 8.74 4.86 0.31
CA ARG A 455 10.09 4.84 -0.26
C ARG A 455 10.16 4.18 -1.63
N ALA A 456 9.17 3.36 -1.98
CA ALA A 456 9.10 2.72 -3.29
C ALA A 456 8.91 3.73 -4.44
N THR A 457 8.20 4.84 -4.17
CA THR A 457 7.81 5.84 -5.18
C THR A 457 8.32 7.25 -4.91
N GLN A 458 8.66 7.58 -3.65
CA GLN A 458 8.99 8.94 -3.23
C GLN A 458 10.47 9.14 -2.86
N ALA A 459 11.19 8.07 -2.44
CA ALA A 459 12.56 8.21 -2.02
C ALA A 459 13.53 8.19 -3.21
N LEU A 460 14.13 9.33 -3.53
CA LEU A 460 15.25 9.41 -4.45
C LEU A 460 16.52 8.97 -3.73
N ARG A 461 17.04 7.78 -4.08
CA ARG A 461 18.20 7.16 -3.44
C ARG A 461 19.30 6.90 -4.48
N GLN A 462 20.54 7.16 -4.08
CA GLN A 462 21.69 6.93 -4.93
C GLN A 462 21.80 5.44 -5.29
N VAL A 463 21.90 5.13 -6.59
CA VAL A 463 21.78 3.75 -7.09
C VAL A 463 23.08 2.95 -7.04
N GLY A 464 24.24 3.62 -6.93
CA GLY A 464 25.54 2.96 -6.92
C GLY A 464 25.72 2.05 -8.14
N SER A 465 26.36 0.92 -7.94
CA SER A 465 26.62 -0.05 -9.04
C SER A 465 25.37 -0.65 -9.69
N ASN A 466 24.17 -0.37 -9.18
CA ASN A 466 22.91 -0.81 -9.79
C ASN A 466 22.62 -0.12 -11.14
N ILE A 467 23.31 1.02 -11.42
CA ILE A 467 23.25 1.74 -12.71
C ILE A 467 24.03 1.03 -13.82
N LYS A 468 25.02 0.21 -13.48
CA LYS A 468 26.00 -0.34 -14.45
C LYS A 468 25.33 -1.08 -15.63
N PRO A 469 24.31 -1.93 -15.47
CA PRO A 469 23.69 -2.60 -16.61
C PRO A 469 23.25 -1.64 -17.71
N PHE A 470 22.69 -0.50 -17.35
CA PHE A 470 22.23 0.54 -18.30
C PHE A 470 23.42 1.17 -19.04
N LEU A 471 24.51 1.46 -18.33
CA LEU A 471 25.73 2.04 -18.89
C LEU A 471 26.49 1.03 -19.76
N TYR A 472 26.48 -0.25 -19.39
CA TYR A 472 27.03 -1.32 -20.24
C TYR A 472 26.21 -1.50 -21.51
N THR A 473 24.88 -1.33 -21.44
CA THR A 473 24.01 -1.32 -22.63
C THR A 473 24.40 -0.17 -23.56
N ALA A 474 24.59 1.05 -23.03
CA ALA A 474 25.06 2.20 -23.80
C ALA A 474 26.44 1.97 -24.43
N ALA A 475 27.36 1.36 -23.69
CA ALA A 475 28.69 1.04 -24.19
C ALA A 475 28.66 0.02 -25.32
N MET A 476 27.78 -1.00 -25.22
CA MET A 476 27.59 -1.98 -26.30
C MET A 476 26.90 -1.38 -27.55
N ASP A 477 25.97 -0.44 -27.35
CA ASP A 477 25.33 0.29 -28.44
C ASP A 477 26.36 1.17 -29.22
N LYS A 478 27.42 1.60 -28.53
CA LYS A 478 28.58 2.30 -29.13
C LYS A 478 29.65 1.39 -29.71
N GLY A 479 29.42 0.06 -29.81
CA GLY A 479 30.28 -0.90 -30.48
C GLY A 479 31.18 -1.75 -29.57
N LEU A 480 31.16 -1.58 -28.23
CA LEU A 480 31.79 -2.57 -27.36
C LEU A 480 30.99 -3.87 -27.40
N THR A 481 31.67 -4.99 -27.16
CA THR A 481 31.02 -6.32 -27.06
C THR A 481 31.27 -6.93 -25.70
N LEU A 482 30.52 -7.97 -25.35
CA LEU A 482 30.76 -8.70 -24.09
C LEU A 482 32.16 -9.32 -24.01
N ALA A 483 32.81 -9.52 -25.14
CA ALA A 483 34.20 -10.01 -25.27
C ALA A 483 35.26 -8.90 -25.28
N SER A 484 34.88 -7.62 -25.43
CA SER A 484 35.82 -6.49 -25.41
C SER A 484 36.66 -6.48 -24.17
N MET A 485 37.99 -6.39 -24.34
CA MET A 485 38.95 -6.37 -23.22
C MET A 485 39.16 -4.96 -22.71
N LEU A 486 38.93 -4.75 -21.43
CA LEU A 486 39.20 -3.50 -20.72
C LEU A 486 40.12 -3.73 -19.53
N ASN A 487 41.05 -2.80 -19.32
CA ASN A 487 42.08 -2.98 -18.31
C ASN A 487 41.58 -2.65 -16.89
N ASP A 488 41.56 -3.65 -15.99
CA ASP A 488 41.20 -3.49 -14.58
C ASP A 488 42.45 -3.14 -13.76
N VAL A 489 43.00 -1.92 -13.98
CA VAL A 489 44.13 -1.36 -13.22
C VAL A 489 43.76 -0.01 -12.63
N PRO A 490 44.46 0.44 -11.55
CA PRO A 490 44.15 1.73 -10.89
C PRO A 490 44.13 2.90 -11.88
N ILE A 491 43.20 3.84 -11.62
CA ILE A 491 43.07 5.10 -12.34
C ILE A 491 43.36 6.24 -11.36
N SER A 492 44.14 7.25 -11.81
CA SER A 492 44.27 8.52 -11.13
C SER A 492 44.11 9.66 -12.14
N ARG A 493 43.34 10.66 -11.84
CA ARG A 493 43.13 11.83 -12.66
C ARG A 493 42.97 13.06 -11.76
N TRP A 494 43.67 14.12 -12.09
CA TRP A 494 43.48 15.40 -11.43
C TRP A 494 42.09 15.93 -11.70
N ASP A 495 41.34 16.24 -10.62
CA ASP A 495 40.03 16.88 -10.65
C ASP A 495 40.22 18.36 -10.23
N ALA A 496 40.16 19.25 -11.19
CA ALA A 496 40.35 20.69 -10.96
C ALA A 496 39.22 21.29 -10.08
N GLY A 497 38.00 20.75 -10.13
CA GLY A 497 36.87 21.20 -9.34
C GLY A 497 36.98 20.79 -7.86
N ALA A 498 37.54 19.60 -7.59
CA ALA A 498 37.78 19.09 -6.24
C ALA A 498 39.14 19.47 -5.68
N GLY A 499 40.08 20.03 -6.48
CA GLY A 499 41.43 20.34 -6.11
C GLY A 499 42.28 19.15 -5.66
N SER A 500 41.90 17.94 -6.10
CA SER A 500 42.53 16.65 -5.71
C SER A 500 42.44 15.63 -6.84
N ASP A 501 43.25 14.56 -6.74
CA ASP A 501 43.12 13.44 -7.68
C ASP A 501 41.87 12.62 -7.44
N TRP A 502 41.04 12.50 -8.47
CA TRP A 502 39.97 11.52 -8.48
C TRP A 502 40.54 10.12 -8.74
N ARG A 503 40.36 9.21 -7.75
CA ARG A 503 40.95 7.87 -7.75
C ARG A 503 39.86 6.81 -7.49
N PRO A 504 39.06 6.45 -8.51
CA PRO A 504 38.07 5.38 -8.37
C PRO A 504 38.73 4.04 -8.05
N LYS A 505 38.21 3.34 -7.03
CA LYS A 505 38.75 2.04 -6.60
C LYS A 505 37.68 0.96 -6.80
N ASN A 506 38.13 -0.27 -7.10
CA ASN A 506 37.26 -1.44 -6.98
C ASN A 506 36.88 -1.68 -5.52
N SER A 507 35.79 -2.40 -5.28
CA SER A 507 35.36 -2.82 -3.94
C SER A 507 35.17 -4.35 -3.93
N PRO A 508 36.07 -5.13 -3.28
CA PRO A 508 37.34 -4.74 -2.65
C PRO A 508 38.36 -4.19 -3.69
N PRO A 509 39.41 -3.47 -3.22
CA PRO A 509 40.42 -2.85 -4.10
C PRO A 509 41.40 -3.88 -4.69
N GLN A 510 40.87 -4.80 -5.48
CA GLN A 510 41.59 -5.85 -6.19
C GLN A 510 41.47 -5.60 -7.69
N TYR A 511 42.58 -5.77 -8.41
CA TYR A 511 42.71 -5.50 -9.83
C TYR A 511 43.17 -6.75 -10.53
N ALA A 512 42.60 -7.01 -11.71
CA ALA A 512 42.79 -8.26 -12.47
C ALA A 512 43.55 -8.07 -13.79
N GLY A 513 43.95 -6.82 -14.13
CA GLY A 513 44.55 -6.52 -15.44
C GLY A 513 43.48 -6.53 -16.55
N PRO A 514 43.79 -6.91 -17.77
CA PRO A 514 42.84 -6.99 -18.87
C PRO A 514 41.76 -8.05 -18.60
N ILE A 515 40.49 -7.66 -18.57
CA ILE A 515 39.33 -8.56 -18.43
C ILE A 515 38.24 -8.22 -19.44
N ARG A 516 37.44 -9.22 -19.77
CA ARG A 516 36.27 -9.03 -20.68
C ARG A 516 35.21 -8.16 -20.05
N LEU A 517 34.46 -7.41 -20.87
CA LEU A 517 33.37 -6.55 -20.45
C LEU A 517 32.34 -7.33 -19.63
N ARG A 518 31.98 -8.58 -20.03
CA ARG A 518 31.12 -9.49 -19.27
C ARG A 518 31.61 -9.70 -17.83
N GLN A 519 32.86 -10.01 -17.64
CA GLN A 519 33.47 -10.22 -16.31
C GLN A 519 33.46 -8.92 -15.50
N GLY A 520 33.76 -7.78 -16.15
CA GLY A 520 33.69 -6.46 -15.53
C GLY A 520 32.31 -6.15 -14.91
N LEU A 521 31.22 -6.47 -15.62
CA LEU A 521 29.86 -6.35 -15.11
C LEU A 521 29.58 -7.39 -14.01
N GLY A 522 29.89 -8.67 -14.27
CA GLY A 522 29.62 -9.79 -13.35
C GLY A 522 30.29 -9.62 -11.98
N GLN A 523 31.50 -9.12 -11.95
CA GLN A 523 32.26 -8.79 -10.73
C GLN A 523 32.06 -7.35 -10.27
N SER A 524 31.23 -6.55 -10.98
CA SER A 524 30.93 -5.15 -10.65
C SER A 524 32.16 -4.25 -10.54
N LYS A 525 33.18 -4.45 -11.41
CA LYS A 525 34.44 -3.68 -11.38
C LYS A 525 34.19 -2.20 -11.69
N ASN A 526 34.70 -1.32 -10.81
CA ASN A 526 34.49 0.12 -10.93
C ASN A 526 35.35 0.72 -12.03
N VAL A 527 36.66 0.39 -12.03
CA VAL A 527 37.60 0.95 -13.01
C VAL A 527 37.28 0.53 -14.44
N VAL A 528 36.80 -0.70 -14.65
CA VAL A 528 36.34 -1.18 -15.97
C VAL A 528 35.16 -0.34 -16.47
N MET A 529 34.20 -0.03 -15.60
CA MET A 529 33.06 0.83 -15.97
C MET A 529 33.49 2.26 -16.30
N VAL A 530 34.42 2.82 -15.51
CA VAL A 530 34.98 4.15 -15.81
C VAL A 530 35.65 4.17 -17.18
N ARG A 531 36.42 3.13 -17.54
CA ARG A 531 37.05 3.02 -18.87
C ARG A 531 36.02 2.86 -19.98
N ALA A 532 34.98 2.04 -19.79
CA ALA A 532 33.86 1.94 -20.73
C ALA A 532 33.14 3.28 -20.91
N MET A 533 32.93 4.04 -19.82
CA MET A 533 32.34 5.39 -19.85
C MET A 533 33.19 6.35 -20.67
N ARG A 534 34.51 6.34 -20.48
CA ARG A 534 35.40 7.18 -21.27
C ARG A 534 35.39 6.83 -22.77
N ALA A 535 35.27 5.53 -23.07
CA ALA A 535 35.22 5.08 -24.46
C ALA A 535 33.95 5.51 -25.20
N MET A 536 32.78 5.51 -24.50
CA MET A 536 31.50 5.93 -25.12
C MET A 536 31.19 7.44 -24.98
N GLY A 537 31.84 8.14 -24.05
CA GLY A 537 31.56 9.54 -23.71
C GLY A 537 30.51 9.70 -22.60
N VAL A 538 30.75 10.66 -21.68
CA VAL A 538 29.90 10.88 -20.50
C VAL A 538 28.52 11.38 -20.90
N ASP A 539 28.44 12.37 -21.79
CA ASP A 539 27.18 12.95 -22.22
C ASP A 539 26.30 11.93 -22.95
N TYR A 540 26.89 11.12 -23.85
CA TYR A 540 26.17 10.03 -24.49
C TYR A 540 25.60 9.04 -23.48
N ALA A 541 26.38 8.66 -22.46
CA ALA A 541 25.93 7.76 -21.42
C ALA A 541 24.78 8.35 -20.62
N ALA A 542 24.85 9.64 -20.26
CA ALA A 542 23.81 10.35 -19.54
C ALA A 542 22.51 10.47 -20.34
N GLU A 543 22.58 10.85 -21.60
CA GLU A 543 21.43 10.88 -22.51
C GLU A 543 20.83 9.50 -22.73
N TYR A 544 21.66 8.46 -22.84
CA TYR A 544 21.21 7.09 -23.07
C TYR A 544 20.36 6.56 -21.91
N LEU A 545 20.65 6.95 -20.66
CA LEU A 545 19.89 6.56 -19.49
C LEU A 545 18.40 7.00 -19.57
N GLN A 546 18.10 8.09 -20.27
CA GLN A 546 16.73 8.56 -20.43
C GLN A 546 15.86 7.59 -21.22
N ARG A 547 16.45 6.75 -22.10
CA ARG A 547 15.75 5.69 -22.85
C ARG A 547 15.10 4.66 -21.91
N PHE A 548 15.65 4.46 -20.72
CA PHE A 548 15.09 3.57 -19.68
C PHE A 548 14.02 4.22 -18.80
N GLY A 549 13.65 5.48 -19.14
CA GLY A 549 12.64 6.25 -18.39
C GLY A 549 13.18 6.93 -17.14
N PHE A 550 14.51 7.11 -17.01
CA PHE A 550 15.10 7.87 -15.93
C PHE A 550 14.99 9.38 -16.19
N PRO A 551 14.55 10.18 -15.20
CA PRO A 551 14.41 11.63 -15.37
C PRO A 551 15.76 12.31 -15.58
N ALA A 552 15.87 13.18 -16.60
CA ALA A 552 17.10 13.88 -16.96
C ALA A 552 17.69 14.70 -15.79
N GLN A 553 16.83 15.35 -14.99
CA GLN A 553 17.25 16.18 -13.84
C GLN A 553 17.96 15.37 -12.73
N ASN A 554 17.80 14.05 -12.70
CA ASN A 554 18.41 13.18 -11.70
C ASN A 554 19.72 12.53 -12.21
N ILE A 555 20.13 12.84 -13.45
CA ILE A 555 21.30 12.26 -14.12
C ILE A 555 22.42 13.29 -14.11
N VAL A 556 23.57 12.92 -13.56
CA VAL A 556 24.75 13.79 -13.52
C VAL A 556 25.62 13.57 -14.77
N HIS A 557 26.15 14.63 -15.36
CA HIS A 557 27.02 14.61 -16.53
C HIS A 557 28.51 14.63 -16.14
N THR A 558 28.93 13.65 -15.31
CA THR A 558 30.31 13.50 -14.86
C THR A 558 30.75 12.04 -14.86
N GLU A 559 32.06 11.77 -14.85
CA GLU A 559 32.59 10.38 -14.76
C GLU A 559 32.11 9.62 -13.52
N SER A 560 31.65 10.33 -12.47
CA SER A 560 31.08 9.69 -11.27
C SER A 560 29.81 8.93 -11.55
N LEU A 561 29.10 9.23 -12.65
CA LEU A 561 27.94 8.46 -13.13
C LEU A 561 28.29 6.97 -13.34
N ALA A 562 29.53 6.64 -13.76
CA ALA A 562 30.00 5.25 -13.87
C ALA A 562 29.91 4.48 -12.54
N LEU A 563 29.95 5.19 -11.41
CA LEU A 563 29.86 4.62 -10.07
C LEU A 563 28.47 4.76 -9.45
N GLY A 564 27.50 5.32 -10.20
CA GLY A 564 26.12 5.45 -9.81
C GLY A 564 25.83 6.62 -8.87
N SER A 565 26.35 7.80 -9.19
CA SER A 565 26.04 9.04 -8.47
C SER A 565 24.62 9.57 -8.71
N ALA A 566 23.91 9.06 -9.72
CA ALA A 566 22.50 9.37 -9.96
C ALA A 566 21.58 8.78 -8.86
N SER A 567 20.45 9.46 -8.63
CA SER A 567 19.46 9.04 -7.62
C SER A 567 18.10 8.79 -8.25
N PHE A 568 17.53 7.60 -8.00
CA PHE A 568 16.23 7.20 -8.52
C PHE A 568 15.39 6.51 -7.44
N THR A 569 14.08 6.44 -7.67
CA THR A 569 13.19 5.66 -6.82
C THR A 569 13.29 4.17 -7.17
N PRO A 570 12.98 3.25 -6.23
CA PRO A 570 12.88 1.81 -6.54
C PRO A 570 11.95 1.48 -7.70
N LEU A 571 10.84 2.21 -7.86
CA LEU A 571 9.91 2.04 -8.99
C LEU A 571 10.58 2.41 -10.33
N GLN A 572 11.32 3.52 -10.39
CA GLN A 572 12.04 3.92 -11.60
C GLN A 572 13.13 2.91 -11.98
N VAL A 573 13.85 2.38 -10.99
CA VAL A 573 14.86 1.34 -11.22
C VAL A 573 14.20 0.05 -11.73
N ALA A 574 13.11 -0.42 -11.11
CA ALA A 574 12.38 -1.61 -11.58
C ALA A 574 11.86 -1.44 -13.02
N ARG A 575 11.32 -0.24 -13.35
CA ARG A 575 10.90 0.11 -14.71
C ARG A 575 12.05 0.03 -15.71
N GLY A 576 13.22 0.58 -15.38
CA GLY A 576 14.41 0.50 -16.25
C GLY A 576 14.87 -0.94 -16.45
N TYR A 577 14.90 -1.77 -15.41
CA TYR A 577 15.26 -3.20 -15.54
C TYR A 577 14.25 -3.98 -16.39
N SER A 578 12.97 -3.57 -16.44
CA SER A 578 11.96 -4.21 -17.28
C SER A 578 12.32 -4.12 -18.78
N VAL A 579 12.95 -3.01 -19.21
CA VAL A 579 13.41 -2.84 -20.60
C VAL A 579 14.40 -3.93 -21.00
N MET A 580 15.33 -4.28 -20.10
CA MET A 580 16.31 -5.33 -20.37
C MET A 580 15.68 -6.74 -20.33
N ALA A 581 14.65 -6.93 -19.52
CA ALA A 581 14.00 -8.22 -19.33
C ALA A 581 13.01 -8.58 -20.47
N ASN A 582 12.40 -7.55 -21.11
CA ASN A 582 11.30 -7.72 -22.06
C ASN A 582 11.67 -7.51 -23.54
N GLY A 583 12.96 -7.48 -23.87
CA GLY A 583 13.41 -7.31 -25.25
C GLY A 583 13.55 -5.87 -25.74
N GLY A 584 13.60 -4.89 -24.85
CA GLY A 584 13.93 -3.50 -25.17
C GLY A 584 12.76 -2.51 -25.15
N PHE A 585 11.64 -2.86 -24.56
CA PHE A 585 10.42 -2.05 -24.52
C PHE A 585 10.24 -1.31 -23.20
N LEU A 586 9.94 -0.02 -23.26
CA LEU A 586 9.68 0.82 -22.07
C LEU A 586 8.20 0.79 -21.69
N VAL A 587 7.81 -0.12 -20.80
CA VAL A 587 6.45 -0.21 -20.26
C VAL A 587 6.20 0.84 -19.19
N ASN A 588 4.93 1.24 -19.00
CA ASN A 588 4.53 2.15 -17.95
C ASN A 588 3.98 1.37 -16.75
N PRO A 589 4.53 1.57 -15.53
CA PRO A 589 3.98 0.94 -14.34
C PRO A 589 2.58 1.45 -14.03
N PHE A 590 1.67 0.53 -13.69
CA PHE A 590 0.32 0.84 -13.23
C PHE A 590 -0.11 -0.12 -12.11
N PHE A 591 -1.06 0.33 -11.30
CA PHE A 591 -1.52 -0.41 -10.11
C PHE A 591 -3.04 -0.49 -9.99
N ILE A 592 -3.80 0.28 -10.77
CA ILE A 592 -5.25 0.17 -10.91
C ILE A 592 -5.55 -0.49 -12.25
N SER A 593 -6.19 -1.66 -12.21
CA SER A 593 -6.61 -2.38 -13.42
C SER A 593 -8.00 -1.99 -13.89
N LYS A 594 -8.92 -1.72 -12.93
CA LYS A 594 -10.32 -1.40 -13.24
C LYS A 594 -10.96 -0.57 -12.14
N ILE A 595 -11.87 0.32 -12.51
CA ILE A 595 -12.74 1.07 -11.60
C ILE A 595 -14.19 0.82 -12.03
N GLU A 596 -15.02 0.42 -11.07
CA GLU A 596 -16.46 0.25 -11.22
C GLU A 596 -17.21 1.24 -10.33
N ASN A 597 -18.45 1.57 -10.72
CA ASN A 597 -19.38 2.26 -9.83
C ASN A 597 -20.02 1.29 -8.82
N ASP A 598 -20.89 1.80 -7.96
CA ASP A 598 -21.62 1.03 -6.94
C ASP A 598 -22.54 -0.07 -7.52
N GLN A 599 -22.99 0.08 -8.78
CA GLN A 599 -23.85 -0.86 -9.51
C GLN A 599 -23.06 -1.89 -10.33
N GLY A 600 -21.71 -1.81 -10.34
CA GLY A 600 -20.85 -2.70 -11.13
C GLY A 600 -20.63 -2.25 -12.57
N GLY A 601 -21.07 -1.04 -12.93
CA GLY A 601 -20.74 -0.44 -14.23
C GLY A 601 -19.28 -0.05 -14.31
N VAL A 602 -18.56 -0.50 -15.35
CA VAL A 602 -17.14 -0.20 -15.56
C VAL A 602 -16.99 1.26 -15.99
N LEU A 603 -16.27 2.06 -15.18
CA LEU A 603 -15.94 3.45 -15.44
C LEU A 603 -14.57 3.63 -16.08
N PHE A 604 -13.63 2.75 -15.72
CA PHE A 604 -12.27 2.74 -16.23
C PHE A 604 -11.74 1.31 -16.26
N GLU A 605 -11.03 0.97 -17.33
CA GLU A 605 -10.28 -0.27 -17.45
C GLU A 605 -8.93 0.06 -18.10
N GLU A 606 -7.85 -0.34 -17.42
CA GLU A 606 -6.49 -0.09 -17.91
C GLU A 606 -6.20 -0.91 -19.18
N ARG A 607 -5.69 -0.24 -20.19
CA ARG A 607 -5.23 -0.85 -21.44
C ARG A 607 -3.74 -0.56 -21.60
N PRO A 608 -2.88 -1.36 -20.95
CA PRO A 608 -1.46 -1.09 -20.97
C PRO A 608 -0.87 -1.31 -22.36
N LYS A 609 0.10 -0.48 -22.72
CA LYS A 609 0.97 -0.74 -23.87
C LYS A 609 1.91 -1.88 -23.51
N ILE A 610 1.90 -2.94 -24.30
CA ILE A 610 2.66 -4.17 -24.03
C ILE A 610 3.99 -4.22 -24.80
N ALA A 611 4.95 -4.93 -24.24
CA ALA A 611 6.18 -5.30 -24.94
C ALA A 611 5.88 -6.36 -26.00
N CYS A 612 6.49 -6.22 -27.18
CA CYS A 612 6.37 -7.20 -28.27
C CYS A 612 7.72 -7.49 -28.89
N PRO A 613 8.60 -8.30 -28.24
CA PRO A 613 9.93 -8.58 -28.78
C PRO A 613 9.93 -9.31 -30.14
N GLN A 614 8.83 -9.97 -30.47
CA GLN A 614 8.62 -10.65 -31.78
C GLN A 614 8.04 -9.72 -32.86
N CYS A 615 7.61 -8.50 -32.50
CA CYS A 615 7.13 -7.53 -33.49
C CYS A 615 8.31 -6.78 -34.11
N ASP A 616 8.27 -6.57 -35.42
CA ASP A 616 9.26 -5.75 -36.13
C ASP A 616 8.91 -4.26 -35.95
N LEU A 617 9.16 -3.75 -34.74
CA LEU A 617 8.90 -2.36 -34.39
C LEU A 617 10.21 -1.56 -34.41
N PRO A 618 10.21 -0.36 -35.01
CA PRO A 618 11.41 0.49 -35.06
C PRO A 618 11.83 0.90 -33.64
N VAL A 619 13.16 0.93 -33.45
CA VAL A 619 13.72 1.51 -32.19
C VAL A 619 13.60 3.03 -32.25
N ILE A 620 12.99 3.62 -31.24
CA ILE A 620 12.79 5.06 -31.15
C ILE A 620 14.07 5.71 -30.60
N TYR A 621 14.81 6.43 -31.45
CA TYR A 621 15.96 7.21 -31.03
C TYR A 621 15.54 8.69 -30.85
N GLY A 622 15.72 9.24 -29.65
CA GLY A 622 15.78 10.69 -29.43
C GLY A 622 14.57 11.38 -28.83
N ASP A 623 13.35 10.93 -29.00
CA ASP A 623 12.19 11.49 -28.31
C ASP A 623 11.74 10.59 -27.18
N THR A 624 12.23 10.83 -25.97
CA THR A 624 11.64 10.21 -24.77
C THR A 624 10.21 10.73 -24.64
N PRO A 625 9.19 9.88 -24.67
CA PRO A 625 7.85 10.31 -24.32
C PRO A 625 7.93 10.97 -22.93
N LYS A 626 7.46 12.23 -22.79
CA LYS A 626 7.33 12.86 -21.49
C LYS A 626 6.53 11.90 -20.61
N SER A 627 7.17 11.38 -19.58
CA SER A 627 6.51 10.42 -18.70
C SER A 627 5.38 11.17 -17.96
N ASN A 628 4.13 10.76 -18.19
CA ASN A 628 3.00 11.11 -17.33
C ASN A 628 3.05 10.31 -16.00
N VAL A 629 4.23 9.95 -15.53
CA VAL A 629 4.42 9.42 -14.18
C VAL A 629 4.33 10.62 -13.24
N LEU A 630 3.29 10.65 -12.43
CA LEU A 630 3.06 11.51 -11.26
C LEU A 630 4.24 12.47 -10.97
N GLU A 631 4.29 13.60 -11.68
CA GLU A 631 5.06 14.75 -11.21
C GLU A 631 4.35 15.21 -9.94
N ASN A 632 4.96 14.94 -8.79
CA ASN A 632 4.66 15.69 -7.58
C ASN A 632 4.89 17.16 -7.87
N LYS A 633 3.84 17.91 -8.19
CA LYS A 633 3.88 19.36 -8.06
C LYS A 633 4.04 19.67 -6.59
N ASP A 634 5.09 20.37 -6.31
CA ASP A 634 5.58 20.84 -5.03
C ASP A 634 4.48 21.16 -4.03
N VAL A 635 4.54 20.51 -2.87
CA VAL A 635 3.89 20.97 -1.65
C VAL A 635 4.88 21.91 -0.95
N GLU A 636 5.11 23.08 -1.53
CA GLU A 636 5.60 24.26 -0.83
C GLU A 636 5.20 25.50 -1.65
N ASP A 637 4.38 26.36 -1.03
CA ASP A 637 3.82 27.65 -1.46
C ASP A 637 2.34 27.64 -1.93
N VAL A 638 1.42 27.30 -1.02
CA VAL A 638 0.07 27.90 -1.04
C VAL A 638 -0.33 28.29 0.39
N ALA A 639 0.26 29.32 0.87
CA ALA A 639 -0.32 30.16 1.91
C ALA A 639 -0.13 31.60 1.46
N THR A 640 -1.08 32.08 0.67
CA THR A 640 -1.65 33.44 0.72
C THR A 640 -2.42 33.75 -0.56
N SER A 641 -3.67 34.19 -0.37
CA SER A 641 -4.50 34.99 -1.28
C SER A 641 -4.96 34.33 -2.60
N ALA A 642 -6.18 33.82 -2.62
CA ALA A 642 -7.09 33.97 -3.75
C ALA A 642 -8.56 34.00 -3.26
N GLU A 643 -9.20 35.12 -3.46
CA GLU A 643 -10.66 35.28 -3.37
C GLU A 643 -11.37 34.36 -4.38
N PRO A 644 -12.62 33.92 -4.12
CA PRO A 644 -13.35 33.03 -4.99
C PRO A 644 -13.86 33.75 -6.24
N GLN A 645 -13.28 33.45 -7.41
CA GLN A 645 -13.91 33.79 -8.67
C GLN A 645 -14.93 32.71 -9.06
N ASN A 646 -16.18 33.13 -9.16
CA ASN A 646 -17.29 32.37 -9.77
C ASN A 646 -16.92 31.92 -11.20
N GLY A 647 -16.69 30.62 -11.39
CA GLY A 647 -16.52 30.01 -12.69
C GLY A 647 -17.53 28.88 -12.89
N ASN A 648 -18.41 29.04 -13.88
CA ASN A 648 -19.43 28.11 -14.31
C ASN A 648 -18.91 26.69 -14.46
N VAL A 649 -19.45 25.77 -13.69
CA VAL A 649 -19.35 24.31 -13.89
C VAL A 649 -20.25 23.96 -15.07
N PRO A 650 -19.76 23.29 -16.14
CA PRO A 650 -20.60 22.78 -17.22
C PRO A 650 -21.58 21.71 -16.72
N PRO A 651 -22.80 21.63 -17.24
CA PRO A 651 -23.80 20.65 -16.79
C PRO A 651 -23.38 19.21 -17.14
N GLN A 652 -23.62 18.30 -16.19
CA GLN A 652 -23.28 16.87 -16.22
C GLN A 652 -23.57 16.04 -17.49
N PRO A 653 -24.55 16.38 -18.38
CA PRO A 653 -24.81 15.57 -19.58
C PRO A 653 -23.67 15.53 -20.61
N GLN A 654 -22.73 16.48 -20.58
CA GLN A 654 -21.60 16.51 -21.54
C GLN A 654 -20.44 15.58 -21.17
N LEU A 655 -20.30 15.24 -19.89
CA LEU A 655 -19.28 14.30 -19.41
C LEU A 655 -19.66 12.84 -19.71
N GLU A 656 -20.95 12.49 -19.66
CA GLU A 656 -21.43 11.15 -20.02
C GLU A 656 -21.33 10.87 -21.52
N GLN A 657 -21.58 11.86 -22.38
CA GLN A 657 -21.44 11.72 -23.83
C GLN A 657 -19.98 11.68 -24.28
N ALA A 658 -19.07 12.40 -23.62
CA ALA A 658 -17.64 12.35 -23.91
C ALA A 658 -17.03 10.98 -23.52
N ASN A 659 -17.48 10.37 -22.42
CA ASN A 659 -17.01 9.04 -22.00
C ASN A 659 -17.57 7.92 -22.91
N GLN A 660 -18.79 8.02 -23.42
CA GLN A 660 -19.35 7.04 -24.34
C GLN A 660 -18.72 7.07 -25.74
N SER A 661 -18.21 8.22 -26.19
CA SER A 661 -17.50 8.32 -27.49
C SER A 661 -16.06 7.82 -27.45
N LEU A 662 -15.42 7.73 -26.27
CA LEU A 662 -14.05 7.18 -26.11
C LEU A 662 -14.04 5.64 -26.02
N VAL A 663 -15.15 5.00 -25.69
CA VAL A 663 -15.25 3.53 -25.60
C VAL A 663 -15.45 2.87 -26.98
N ALA A 664 -15.75 3.64 -28.04
CA ALA A 664 -16.12 3.11 -29.36
C ALA A 664 -15.00 3.10 -30.42
N GLN A 665 -13.72 3.40 -30.06
CA GLN A 665 -12.64 3.37 -31.05
C GLN A 665 -11.64 2.25 -30.81
N SER A 666 -11.76 1.22 -31.64
CA SER A 666 -10.80 0.19 -32.06
C SER A 666 -10.01 -0.56 -30.98
N GLY A 667 -10.37 -1.81 -30.73
CA GLY A 667 -9.68 -2.81 -29.93
C GLY A 667 -8.30 -3.29 -30.43
N ALA A 668 -7.50 -2.46 -31.10
CA ALA A 668 -6.14 -2.82 -31.50
C ALA A 668 -5.22 -2.69 -30.27
N GLN A 669 -4.47 -3.77 -29.96
CA GLN A 669 -3.45 -3.78 -28.94
C GLN A 669 -2.36 -2.74 -29.23
N GLU A 670 -2.09 -1.82 -28.31
CA GLU A 670 -0.99 -0.86 -28.40
C GLU A 670 0.31 -1.45 -27.84
N TYR A 671 1.43 -1.13 -28.49
CA TYR A 671 2.74 -1.59 -28.05
C TYR A 671 3.51 -0.49 -27.33
N ALA A 672 4.31 -0.90 -26.33
CA ALA A 672 5.21 -0.02 -25.62
C ALA A 672 6.33 0.50 -26.56
N PRO A 673 6.87 1.70 -26.33
CA PRO A 673 8.00 2.22 -27.10
C PRO A 673 9.19 1.25 -27.09
N HIS A 674 9.71 0.88 -28.27
CA HIS A 674 10.92 0.07 -28.41
C HIS A 674 12.14 1.00 -28.32
N VAL A 675 12.81 0.99 -27.17
CA VAL A 675 13.85 1.99 -26.80
C VAL A 675 15.29 1.50 -26.94
N ILE A 676 15.50 0.18 -26.95
CA ILE A 676 16.75 -0.49 -27.29
C ILE A 676 16.45 -1.72 -28.16
N ASN A 677 17.32 -2.07 -29.08
CA ASN A 677 17.06 -3.24 -29.96
C ASN A 677 17.06 -4.56 -29.17
N THR A 678 16.25 -5.52 -29.60
CA THR A 678 16.06 -6.80 -28.93
C THR A 678 17.37 -7.62 -28.79
N PRO A 679 18.28 -7.70 -29.80
CA PRO A 679 19.59 -8.30 -29.59
C PRO A 679 20.41 -7.68 -28.46
N LEU A 680 20.43 -6.37 -28.32
CA LEU A 680 21.15 -5.68 -27.26
C LEU A 680 20.52 -5.94 -25.88
N ALA A 681 19.19 -5.93 -25.78
CA ALA A 681 18.46 -6.32 -24.57
C ALA A 681 18.78 -7.77 -24.16
N PHE A 682 18.91 -8.69 -25.10
CA PHE A 682 19.33 -10.06 -24.83
C PHE A 682 20.77 -10.14 -24.31
N LEU A 683 21.72 -9.42 -24.90
CA LEU A 683 23.12 -9.41 -24.45
C LEU A 683 23.23 -8.95 -22.99
N ILE A 684 22.57 -7.87 -22.61
CA ILE A 684 22.62 -7.38 -21.22
C ILE A 684 21.87 -8.32 -20.26
N LYS A 685 20.75 -8.92 -20.69
CA LYS A 685 20.04 -9.95 -19.92
C LYS A 685 20.97 -11.15 -19.64
N SER A 686 21.70 -11.63 -20.65
CA SER A 686 22.71 -12.68 -20.52
C SER A 686 23.86 -12.28 -19.59
N ALA A 687 24.33 -11.04 -19.64
CA ALA A 687 25.39 -10.56 -18.76
C ALA A 687 24.93 -10.44 -17.30
N LEU A 688 23.66 -10.06 -17.05
CA LEU A 688 23.04 -10.06 -15.71
C LEU A 688 22.90 -11.48 -15.13
N ASN A 689 22.66 -12.49 -15.96
CA ASN A 689 22.70 -13.89 -15.56
C ASN A 689 24.10 -14.27 -15.06
N SER A 690 25.18 -13.84 -15.76
CA SER A 690 26.55 -14.06 -15.33
C SER A 690 26.91 -13.34 -14.02
N ASN A 691 26.19 -12.27 -13.64
CA ASN A 691 26.34 -11.64 -12.33
C ASN A 691 25.90 -12.56 -11.18
N ILE A 692 25.01 -13.52 -11.45
CA ILE A 692 24.59 -14.53 -10.48
C ILE A 692 25.50 -15.77 -10.59
N PHE A 693 25.68 -16.32 -11.78
CA PHE A 693 26.31 -17.63 -11.92
C PHE A 693 27.85 -17.57 -12.12
N GLY A 694 28.39 -16.41 -12.53
CA GLY A 694 29.82 -16.30 -12.84
C GLY A 694 30.23 -17.15 -14.03
N GLU A 695 31.52 -17.48 -14.06
CA GLU A 695 32.16 -18.40 -15.00
C GLU A 695 33.34 -19.12 -14.29
N PRO A 696 33.84 -20.22 -14.84
CA PRO A 696 35.07 -20.81 -14.31
C PRO A 696 36.19 -19.76 -14.21
N GLY A 697 36.70 -19.59 -13.00
CA GLY A 697 37.72 -18.61 -12.66
C GLY A 697 37.23 -17.35 -11.94
N TRP A 698 35.93 -17.06 -11.96
CA TRP A 698 35.35 -15.93 -11.21
C TRP A 698 33.87 -16.14 -10.81
N MET A 699 33.49 -15.57 -9.69
CA MET A 699 32.11 -15.58 -9.18
C MET A 699 31.45 -14.22 -9.44
N GLY A 700 30.16 -14.25 -9.73
CA GLY A 700 29.31 -13.06 -9.78
C GLY A 700 29.00 -12.50 -8.38
N THR A 701 28.72 -11.22 -8.28
CA THR A 701 28.42 -10.58 -6.98
C THR A 701 27.04 -11.00 -6.40
N GLY A 702 26.14 -11.50 -7.25
CA GLY A 702 24.80 -11.97 -6.87
C GLY A 702 24.67 -13.47 -6.66
N TRP A 703 25.76 -14.21 -6.52
CA TRP A 703 25.81 -15.68 -6.53
C TRP A 703 24.85 -16.38 -5.57
N ARG A 704 24.44 -15.71 -4.48
CA ARG A 704 23.49 -16.27 -3.52
C ARG A 704 22.14 -16.57 -4.14
N ALA A 705 21.67 -15.75 -5.08
CA ALA A 705 20.39 -15.96 -5.77
C ALA A 705 20.33 -17.32 -6.48
N GLY A 706 21.42 -17.72 -7.16
CA GLY A 706 21.51 -19.06 -7.79
C GLY A 706 21.41 -20.20 -6.80
N ARG A 707 22.06 -20.06 -5.64
CA ARG A 707 22.00 -21.04 -4.55
C ARG A 707 20.60 -21.12 -3.92
N ASP A 708 19.97 -19.96 -3.63
CA ASP A 708 18.79 -19.88 -2.82
C ASP A 708 17.49 -20.14 -3.63
N LEU A 709 17.49 -19.78 -4.92
CA LEU A 709 16.36 -20.02 -5.83
C LEU A 709 16.48 -21.35 -6.59
N GLN A 710 17.69 -21.85 -6.80
CA GLN A 710 17.97 -23.09 -7.57
C GLN A 710 17.38 -23.05 -8.99
N ARG A 711 17.48 -21.90 -9.67
CA ARG A 711 16.98 -21.63 -11.02
C ARG A 711 18.10 -20.98 -11.85
N HIS A 712 18.11 -21.23 -13.18
CA HIS A 712 19.14 -20.73 -14.09
C HIS A 712 18.66 -19.56 -14.97
N ASP A 713 17.38 -19.28 -15.01
CA ASP A 713 16.71 -18.28 -15.83
C ASP A 713 16.56 -16.90 -15.14
N ILE A 714 17.30 -16.69 -14.07
CA ILE A 714 17.33 -15.45 -13.31
C ILE A 714 18.60 -14.64 -13.61
N GLY A 715 18.50 -13.32 -13.47
CA GLY A 715 19.62 -12.42 -13.57
C GLY A 715 19.43 -11.21 -12.67
N GLY A 716 20.51 -10.57 -12.24
CA GLY A 716 20.39 -9.44 -11.36
C GLY A 716 21.69 -8.71 -11.11
N LYS A 717 21.62 -7.58 -10.39
CA LYS A 717 22.75 -6.72 -10.07
C LYS A 717 22.67 -6.18 -8.67
N THR A 718 23.77 -6.28 -7.95
CA THR A 718 23.99 -5.62 -6.67
C THR A 718 24.29 -4.14 -6.88
N GLY A 719 23.74 -3.27 -6.02
CA GLY A 719 24.11 -1.88 -5.88
C GLY A 719 24.61 -1.59 -4.47
N THR A 720 25.70 -0.84 -4.37
CA THR A 720 26.23 -0.35 -3.10
C THR A 720 26.83 1.03 -3.36
N THR A 721 26.44 2.02 -2.57
CA THR A 721 26.98 3.37 -2.66
C THR A 721 28.23 3.51 -1.81
N ASN A 722 28.94 4.61 -1.99
CA ASN A 722 30.09 4.96 -1.16
C ASN A 722 29.68 4.95 0.34
N SER A 723 30.53 4.40 1.18
CA SER A 723 30.25 4.23 2.63
C SER A 723 29.04 3.35 2.94
N SER A 724 28.51 2.62 1.95
CA SER A 724 27.32 1.76 2.13
C SER A 724 26.11 2.49 2.70
N LYS A 725 25.79 3.70 2.23
CA LYS A 725 24.58 4.44 2.64
C LYS A 725 23.32 3.83 2.08
N ASP A 726 23.40 3.34 0.84
CA ASP A 726 22.33 2.67 0.12
C ASP A 726 22.81 1.30 -0.37
N ALA A 727 22.00 0.30 -0.18
CA ALA A 727 22.21 -1.02 -0.72
C ALA A 727 21.01 -1.45 -1.57
N TRP A 728 21.31 -2.00 -2.76
CA TRP A 728 20.34 -2.39 -3.75
C TRP A 728 20.55 -3.80 -4.26
N PHE A 729 19.46 -4.44 -4.66
CA PHE A 729 19.49 -5.57 -5.57
C PHE A 729 18.32 -5.46 -6.53
N SER A 730 18.60 -5.47 -7.83
CA SER A 730 17.57 -5.44 -8.87
C SER A 730 17.84 -6.56 -9.87
N GLY A 731 16.78 -7.23 -10.29
CA GLY A 731 16.90 -8.37 -11.18
C GLY A 731 15.57 -8.87 -11.71
N TYR A 732 15.66 -9.91 -12.51
CA TYR A 732 14.54 -10.50 -13.24
C TYR A 732 14.45 -12.01 -13.04
N GLY A 733 13.27 -12.55 -13.28
CA GLY A 733 12.93 -13.95 -13.59
C GLY A 733 11.83 -13.98 -14.63
N PRO A 734 11.31 -15.15 -15.00
CA PRO A 734 10.19 -15.28 -15.92
C PRO A 734 9.00 -14.43 -15.51
N GLY A 735 8.58 -13.50 -16.38
CA GLY A 735 7.42 -12.64 -16.15
C GLY A 735 7.51 -11.64 -14.98
N VAL A 736 8.70 -11.47 -14.36
CA VAL A 736 8.86 -10.62 -13.19
C VAL A 736 10.20 -9.88 -13.18
N VAL A 737 10.14 -8.58 -12.80
CA VAL A 737 11.31 -7.76 -12.49
C VAL A 737 11.11 -7.17 -11.09
N THR A 738 12.11 -7.30 -10.24
CA THR A 738 12.03 -6.83 -8.85
C THR A 738 13.25 -5.99 -8.49
N SER A 739 13.01 -4.85 -7.84
CA SER A 739 14.05 -3.98 -7.27
C SER A 739 13.84 -3.87 -5.76
N VAL A 740 14.90 -4.07 -4.99
CA VAL A 740 14.94 -3.93 -3.53
C VAL A 740 15.99 -2.90 -3.15
N TRP A 741 15.62 -2.01 -2.24
CA TRP A 741 16.50 -1.04 -1.61
C TRP A 741 16.44 -1.20 -0.09
N ILE A 742 17.56 -0.94 0.59
CA ILE A 742 17.67 -0.79 2.05
C ILE A 742 18.62 0.35 2.38
N GLY A 743 18.28 1.17 3.39
CA GLY A 743 19.08 2.30 3.86
C GLY A 743 18.41 3.04 5.01
N PHE A 744 19.09 4.03 5.56
CA PHE A 744 18.50 4.95 6.53
C PHE A 744 17.82 6.13 5.81
N ASP A 745 16.74 6.67 6.39
CA ASP A 745 16.15 7.92 5.90
C ASP A 745 17.10 9.10 6.09
N ASP A 746 17.90 9.08 7.15
CA ASP A 746 19.01 10.03 7.35
C ASP A 746 20.20 9.68 6.46
N HIS A 747 20.39 10.46 5.39
CA HIS A 747 21.48 10.29 4.43
C HIS A 747 22.92 10.44 5.01
N ARG A 748 23.05 10.90 6.27
CA ARG A 748 24.33 11.00 6.94
C ARG A 748 24.80 9.65 7.50
N ARG A 749 23.88 8.71 7.80
CA ARG A 749 24.18 7.39 8.35
C ARG A 749 24.56 6.40 7.26
N ASP A 750 25.54 5.58 7.58
CA ASP A 750 26.01 4.46 6.77
C ASP A 750 25.39 3.16 7.31
N LEU A 751 25.11 2.18 6.43
CA LEU A 751 24.66 0.84 6.86
C LEU A 751 25.71 0.09 7.71
N GLY A 752 26.95 0.54 7.67
CA GLY A 752 27.98 0.12 8.59
C GLY A 752 28.59 -1.27 8.32
N ARG A 753 28.98 -1.94 9.41
CA ARG A 753 29.69 -3.22 9.39
C ARG A 753 29.30 -4.07 10.58
N THR A 754 29.25 -5.38 10.38
CA THR A 754 28.98 -6.34 11.46
C THR A 754 30.10 -7.37 11.60
N THR A 755 30.32 -7.85 12.84
CA THR A 755 31.20 -8.96 13.16
C THR A 755 30.40 -10.24 13.39
N ALA A 756 30.92 -11.40 13.00
CA ALA A 756 30.29 -12.68 13.30
C ALA A 756 30.20 -12.89 14.82
N SER A 757 29.06 -13.35 15.30
CA SER A 757 28.81 -13.57 16.72
C SER A 757 28.60 -15.05 17.10
N GLY A 758 28.33 -15.92 16.12
CA GLY A 758 27.81 -17.27 16.34
C GLY A 758 26.43 -17.35 16.99
N ALA A 759 25.79 -16.18 17.27
CA ALA A 759 24.49 -16.09 17.89
C ALA A 759 23.35 -16.14 16.87
N ILE A 760 23.61 -15.78 15.61
CA ILE A 760 22.68 -15.78 14.49
C ILE A 760 23.17 -16.81 13.49
N LYS A 761 22.33 -17.81 13.20
CA LYS A 761 22.65 -18.84 12.20
C LYS A 761 22.83 -18.18 10.83
N ASP A 762 23.85 -18.61 10.10
CA ASP A 762 24.16 -18.14 8.74
C ASP A 762 24.39 -16.61 8.64
N GLN A 763 24.77 -15.95 9.74
CA GLN A 763 25.05 -14.52 9.77
C GLN A 763 26.17 -14.16 8.78
N ILE A 764 25.85 -13.26 7.84
CA ILE A 764 26.84 -12.65 6.96
C ILE A 764 27.52 -11.52 7.72
N SER A 765 28.86 -11.61 7.92
CA SER A 765 29.67 -10.58 8.57
C SER A 765 30.35 -9.65 7.54
N GLY A 766 31.00 -8.60 8.01
CA GLY A 766 31.69 -7.61 7.19
C GLY A 766 30.86 -6.35 6.91
N TYR A 767 31.29 -5.56 5.93
CA TYR A 767 30.57 -4.36 5.51
C TYR A 767 29.21 -4.70 4.90
N GLU A 768 28.21 -3.85 5.18
CA GLU A 768 26.91 -3.94 4.57
C GLU A 768 26.98 -3.51 3.09
N GLY A 769 26.12 -4.07 2.25
CA GLY A 769 26.06 -3.76 0.83
C GLY A 769 25.01 -4.59 0.12
N GLY A 770 24.85 -4.40 -1.19
CA GLY A 770 23.74 -4.99 -1.96
C GLY A 770 23.56 -6.49 -1.75
N ALA A 771 24.64 -7.27 -1.85
CA ALA A 771 24.59 -8.73 -1.70
C ALA A 771 24.30 -9.23 -0.27
N LYS A 772 24.48 -8.39 0.76
CA LYS A 772 24.23 -8.75 2.15
C LYS A 772 22.94 -8.16 2.68
N SER A 773 22.61 -6.95 2.25
CA SER A 773 21.57 -6.15 2.89
C SER A 773 20.28 -6.05 2.06
N ALA A 774 20.36 -6.10 0.71
CA ALA A 774 19.17 -6.00 -0.16
C ALA A 774 18.83 -7.34 -0.83
N GLN A 775 19.82 -8.10 -1.27
CA GLN A 775 19.64 -9.37 -1.97
C GLN A 775 18.81 -10.40 -1.18
N PRO A 776 18.94 -10.58 0.15
CA PRO A 776 18.13 -11.57 0.88
C PRO A 776 16.61 -11.33 0.76
N ALA A 777 16.17 -10.07 0.73
CA ALA A 777 14.76 -9.76 0.49
C ALA A 777 14.35 -10.08 -0.95
N TRP A 778 15.21 -9.80 -1.92
CA TRP A 778 14.98 -10.15 -3.31
C TRP A 778 14.88 -11.66 -3.50
N ASP A 779 15.86 -12.42 -2.96
CA ASP A 779 15.90 -13.88 -3.04
C ASP A 779 14.63 -14.51 -2.41
N SER A 780 14.23 -14.03 -1.21
CA SER A 780 13.03 -14.50 -0.50
C SER A 780 11.74 -14.23 -1.31
N PHE A 781 11.59 -13.03 -1.85
CA PHE A 781 10.42 -12.66 -2.66
C PHE A 781 10.39 -13.44 -3.98
N MET A 782 11.50 -13.47 -4.73
CA MET A 782 11.58 -14.17 -6.01
C MET A 782 11.35 -15.67 -5.88
N LYS A 783 11.82 -16.28 -4.79
CA LYS A 783 11.52 -17.69 -4.49
C LYS A 783 10.02 -17.95 -4.38
N SER A 784 9.30 -17.03 -3.72
CA SER A 784 7.83 -17.17 -3.56
C SER A 784 7.06 -16.90 -4.85
N VAL A 785 7.43 -15.84 -5.60
CA VAL A 785 6.70 -15.45 -6.82
C VAL A 785 6.94 -16.41 -7.97
N LEU A 786 8.12 -17.03 -8.03
CA LEU A 786 8.50 -18.02 -9.06
C LEU A 786 8.17 -19.47 -8.69
N GLU A 787 7.59 -19.70 -7.51
CA GLU A 787 7.15 -21.02 -7.10
C GLU A 787 6.10 -21.57 -8.06
N GLY A 788 6.38 -22.76 -8.66
CA GLY A 788 5.50 -23.38 -9.64
C GLY A 788 5.61 -22.79 -11.07
N VAL A 789 6.41 -21.75 -11.27
CA VAL A 789 6.68 -21.19 -12.60
C VAL A 789 7.79 -22.03 -13.28
N PRO A 790 7.55 -22.60 -14.48
CA PRO A 790 8.58 -23.34 -15.23
C PRO A 790 9.82 -22.48 -15.52
N GLU A 791 10.99 -23.09 -15.60
CA GLU A 791 12.20 -22.39 -16.07
C GLU A 791 12.09 -22.05 -17.57
N GLU A 792 12.48 -20.82 -17.91
CA GLU A 792 12.55 -20.35 -19.29
C GLU A 792 14.01 -20.30 -19.74
N PRO A 793 14.45 -21.10 -20.73
CA PRO A 793 15.82 -21.03 -21.22
C PRO A 793 16.11 -19.66 -21.85
N LEU A 794 17.33 -19.17 -21.65
CA LEU A 794 17.79 -17.93 -22.28
C LEU A 794 18.03 -18.17 -23.76
N THR A 795 17.02 -17.93 -24.60
CA THR A 795 17.03 -18.20 -26.05
C THR A 795 17.47 -16.94 -26.80
N PRO A 796 18.54 -17.02 -27.64
CA PRO A 796 18.97 -15.91 -28.48
C PRO A 796 17.88 -15.51 -29.48
N PRO A 797 17.56 -14.21 -29.61
CA PRO A 797 16.66 -13.73 -30.64
C PRO A 797 17.38 -13.70 -32.04
N PRO A 798 16.64 -13.50 -33.16
CA PRO A 798 17.24 -13.23 -34.44
C PRO A 798 18.25 -12.06 -34.38
N GLY A 799 19.35 -12.16 -35.18
CA GLY A 799 20.43 -11.18 -35.14
C GLY A 799 21.49 -11.41 -34.07
N ILE A 800 21.36 -12.48 -33.27
CA ILE A 800 22.42 -12.93 -32.34
C ILE A 800 23.13 -14.16 -32.93
N VAL A 801 24.46 -14.08 -32.96
CA VAL A 801 25.34 -15.19 -33.29
C VAL A 801 26.12 -15.63 -32.04
N THR A 802 26.41 -16.94 -31.99
CA THR A 802 27.20 -17.53 -30.89
C THR A 802 28.50 -18.05 -31.45
N VAL A 803 29.62 -17.56 -30.94
CA VAL A 803 30.96 -18.03 -31.34
C VAL A 803 31.82 -18.39 -30.15
N ASN A 804 32.75 -19.32 -30.31
CA ASN A 804 33.68 -19.65 -29.26
C ASN A 804 34.83 -18.64 -29.23
N ILE A 805 35.07 -18.07 -28.05
CA ILE A 805 36.16 -17.13 -27.82
C ILE A 805 37.09 -17.64 -26.73
N ASP A 806 38.35 -17.23 -26.77
CA ASP A 806 39.27 -17.37 -25.64
C ASP A 806 38.89 -16.43 -24.50
N ARG A 807 38.82 -16.95 -23.29
CA ARG A 807 38.39 -16.18 -22.10
C ARG A 807 39.36 -15.05 -21.74
N SER A 808 40.65 -15.16 -22.07
CA SER A 808 41.69 -14.19 -21.69
C SER A 808 41.91 -13.10 -22.73
N THR A 809 41.58 -13.34 -23.99
CA THR A 809 41.82 -12.41 -25.09
C THR A 809 40.55 -11.88 -25.75
N GLY A 810 39.41 -12.57 -25.56
CA GLY A 810 38.15 -12.26 -26.28
C GLY A 810 38.16 -12.55 -27.78
N GLN A 811 39.25 -13.13 -28.30
CA GLN A 811 39.41 -13.50 -29.72
C GLN A 811 38.84 -14.89 -29.99
N LEU A 812 38.63 -15.23 -31.29
CA LEU A 812 38.15 -16.56 -31.69
C LEU A 812 39.08 -17.66 -31.19
N ALA A 813 38.55 -18.73 -30.62
CA ALA A 813 39.36 -19.88 -30.19
C ALA A 813 38.55 -21.16 -30.09
N ASN A 814 39.24 -22.27 -30.39
CA ASN A 814 38.71 -23.61 -30.20
C ASN A 814 39.68 -24.41 -29.31
N GLY A 815 39.49 -24.38 -27.99
CA GLY A 815 40.38 -25.09 -27.05
C GLY A 815 39.95 -25.00 -25.59
N GLY A 816 40.76 -25.52 -24.69
CA GLY A 816 40.40 -25.69 -23.28
C GLY A 816 40.11 -24.39 -22.48
N ASN A 817 40.55 -23.23 -22.95
CA ASN A 817 40.22 -21.92 -22.39
C ASN A 817 39.08 -21.21 -23.13
N SER A 818 38.41 -21.87 -24.09
CA SER A 818 37.33 -21.27 -24.84
C SER A 818 35.99 -21.30 -24.13
N ARG A 819 35.10 -20.40 -24.53
CA ARG A 819 33.71 -20.37 -24.14
C ARG A 819 32.82 -19.88 -25.31
N ALA A 820 31.60 -20.33 -25.35
CA ALA A 820 30.57 -19.75 -26.21
C ALA A 820 30.21 -18.36 -25.72
N GLU A 821 30.25 -17.35 -26.60
CA GLU A 821 29.89 -15.97 -26.32
C GLU A 821 28.90 -15.46 -27.36
N TYR A 822 27.98 -14.59 -26.96
CA TYR A 822 26.94 -14.02 -27.79
C TYR A 822 27.37 -12.67 -28.37
N PHE A 823 27.05 -12.44 -29.64
CA PHE A 823 27.33 -11.22 -30.38
C PHE A 823 26.13 -10.82 -31.24
N ILE A 824 25.96 -9.54 -31.45
CA ILE A 824 25.12 -9.07 -32.55
C ILE A 824 25.83 -9.48 -33.84
N GLU A 825 25.10 -10.01 -34.82
CA GLU A 825 25.67 -10.44 -36.11
C GLU A 825 26.50 -9.31 -36.74
N GLY A 826 27.73 -9.64 -37.20
CA GLY A 826 28.70 -8.68 -37.70
C GLY A 826 29.61 -8.03 -36.66
N THR A 827 29.34 -8.20 -35.33
CA THR A 827 30.23 -7.65 -34.29
C THR A 827 31.14 -8.68 -33.62
N GLN A 828 31.08 -9.96 -34.05
CA GLN A 828 31.92 -11.02 -33.51
C GLN A 828 33.39 -10.81 -33.92
N PRO A 829 34.36 -11.25 -33.09
CA PRO A 829 35.78 -11.14 -33.42
C PRO A 829 36.11 -11.94 -34.70
N THR A 830 37.02 -11.42 -35.50
CA THR A 830 37.48 -12.06 -36.75
C THR A 830 38.87 -12.66 -36.59
N GLN A 831 39.61 -12.24 -35.56
CA GLN A 831 40.99 -12.72 -35.30
C GLN A 831 40.97 -13.94 -34.41
N GLN A 832 41.91 -14.88 -34.67
CA GLN A 832 42.17 -16.04 -33.81
C GLN A 832 43.04 -15.66 -32.64
N ALA A 833 42.77 -16.20 -31.45
CA ALA A 833 43.65 -16.07 -30.30
C ALA A 833 45.03 -16.71 -30.62
N VAL A 834 46.08 -15.92 -30.55
CA VAL A 834 47.44 -16.42 -30.68
C VAL A 834 47.80 -17.14 -29.38
N ARG A 835 48.04 -18.46 -29.45
CA ARG A 835 48.70 -19.19 -28.35
C ARG A 835 50.17 -18.79 -28.34
N GLU A 836 50.61 -18.02 -27.33
CA GLU A 836 52.02 -18.00 -26.99
C GLU A 836 52.45 -19.42 -26.54
N VAL A 837 53.06 -20.15 -27.41
CA VAL A 837 53.84 -21.34 -27.06
C VAL A 837 55.02 -20.80 -26.26
N GLY A 838 55.06 -21.12 -24.97
CA GLY A 838 56.11 -20.62 -24.06
C GLY A 838 57.50 -20.80 -24.61
N THR A 839 58.06 -19.73 -25.10
CA THR A 839 59.50 -19.54 -25.27
C THR A 839 59.96 -18.68 -24.12
N THR A 840 60.89 -19.22 -23.30
CA THR A 840 61.72 -18.50 -22.35
C THR A 840 62.30 -17.24 -23.01
N LEU A 841 61.72 -16.04 -22.63
CA LEU A 841 62.31 -14.78 -23.08
C LEU A 841 63.54 -14.46 -22.33
N THR A 842 64.69 -14.43 -23.04
CA THR A 842 65.86 -13.64 -22.72
C THR A 842 65.55 -12.16 -23.01
N ASP A 843 65.99 -11.30 -22.10
CA ASP A 843 65.87 -9.86 -22.11
C ASP A 843 65.96 -9.16 -23.49
N GLY A 844 65.07 -8.22 -23.73
CA GLY A 844 65.12 -7.29 -24.85
C GLY A 844 64.08 -6.23 -24.74
N GLY A 845 64.47 -5.04 -24.29
CA GLY A 845 63.66 -3.87 -24.13
C GLY A 845 62.83 -3.46 -25.38
N GLY A 846 61.57 -3.23 -25.23
CA GLY A 846 60.71 -2.70 -26.26
C GLY A 846 59.57 -1.92 -25.62
N GLU A 847 59.45 -0.69 -26.05
CA GLU A 847 58.42 0.30 -25.62
C GLU A 847 57.02 -0.24 -25.76
N THR A 848 56.23 -0.16 -24.71
CA THR A 848 54.82 -0.47 -24.73
C THR A 848 54.03 0.73 -25.21
N HIS A 849 53.47 0.65 -26.44
CA HIS A 849 52.42 1.54 -26.86
C HIS A 849 51.17 1.27 -26.03
N GLU A 850 50.72 2.28 -25.26
CA GLU A 850 49.40 2.29 -24.62
C GLU A 850 48.32 2.23 -25.69
N LEU A 851 47.60 1.13 -25.77
CA LEU A 851 46.29 1.03 -26.43
C LEU A 851 45.22 1.37 -25.36
N PHE A 852 44.56 2.49 -25.52
CA PHE A 852 43.37 3.13 -24.92
C PHE A 852 42.81 2.62 -23.60
#